data_ae99ca0f64669b2d146b5cde00690e1c
#
_entry.id   ae99ca0f64669b2d146b5cde00690e1c
#
_cell.length_a   1.000
_cell.length_b   1.000
_cell.length_c   1.000
_cell.angle_alpha   90.00
_cell.angle_beta   90.00
_cell.angle_gamma   90.00
#
_symmetry.space_group_name_H-M   'P 1'
#
loop_
_entity.id
_entity.type
_entity.pdbx_description
1 polymer ?
#
loop_
_entity_poly.entity_id
_entity_poly.type
_entity_poly.pdbx_seq_one_letter_code
_entity_poly.pdbx_strand_id
1 'polypeptide(L)'
;MFKLSYSNFKSNLKKYVAIMTAIMIAMMFIIASESIFSSYGEVKVRNAYRYNGVWDYRLKTSSDEDIKVDGVTYRGYAENQNIGVLDIIPEMEHIGNYIDCTDRYLLAITGIDNDLYNTIPYKIMEGNYPASADELLVAQNTVYNGEILKTGDVIELDIKERHDADGNILGDEELSVSDVYTDIATRKYTICGIYDSSSFTTGTFIHSAYSGKSGAGNRVYYYTCNSHDRERYEAVSETLKKAGNVEANKYVKMAVESVYKSDYFKASKAGVFLFQGIIIIVSLATIILNLFQIGESERKNIRQMYTIGAGKGKITGIYNRVFAICEFTGVLAGTGLAVIALTAGKKAIISILNSEYTDFSLVKINPVKIIVMYLIILIVTMIFMLIKCNGILTIHKRKISGEIKKKPCNSISKLASTTVRNRWIFNIVLTSSLTIMLLMITILLSIHPGIKSRSEEEAGIYKSLGHYYIITNDNIDRYESEFRAVEGVKKFNIYGSTFVRIKGRDRDDQDMDGLISCNKDYYDEVRKENPWMADFDTFEKEELVYAINETISEGKIIRSNDAKEGDTFTYVYQQAEDTDKEYKIKIDGVLTMPQSDVVTEEIDCLTFLVPESRMIKESKEAGCSPDWMYSIICEKGKIKSAGEKLQDLAYRLGVGLMDTAEIYELAEDNHEIQVFVVAVVSGLFILIGLGGMITSIRLDNMSRKREFSIYRTLGMDSHIKTELQIYEYISVWLSALILSTILVIILINTLLKGMVSYYYVENKTLFINLVKVAAGTLAILALIVIAGQLGKGKRHDKVK
;
A
#
# COMPACT_ATOMS: atom_id res chain seq x y z
N MET A 1 -52.18 3.95 7.55
CA MET A 1 -51.11 2.91 7.66
C MET A 1 -49.74 3.51 7.96
N PHE A 2 -49.30 4.54 7.27
CA PHE A 2 -47.99 5.16 7.56
C PHE A 2 -47.88 5.69 9.01
N LYS A 3 -48.90 6.43 9.48
CA LYS A 3 -48.98 6.91 10.88
C LYS A 3 -48.84 5.77 11.91
N LEU A 4 -49.43 4.60 11.63
CA LEU A 4 -49.37 3.44 12.50
C LEU A 4 -47.97 2.78 12.50
N SER A 5 -47.35 2.69 11.34
CA SER A 5 -45.95 2.20 11.21
C SER A 5 -44.98 3.14 11.91
N TYR A 6 -45.08 4.45 11.72
CA TYR A 6 -44.25 5.44 12.39
C TYR A 6 -44.46 5.45 13.91
N SER A 7 -45.71 5.34 14.38
CA SER A 7 -46.03 5.21 15.82
C SER A 7 -45.39 3.94 16.41
N ASN A 8 -45.47 2.82 15.70
CA ASN A 8 -44.84 1.57 16.11
C ASN A 8 -43.28 1.70 16.17
N PHE A 9 -42.70 2.34 15.14
CA PHE A 9 -41.27 2.63 15.14
C PHE A 9 -40.89 3.48 16.36
N LYS A 10 -41.53 4.59 16.61
CA LYS A 10 -41.23 5.50 17.71
C LYS A 10 -41.40 4.84 19.09
N SER A 11 -42.48 4.10 19.29
CA SER A 11 -42.75 3.41 20.58
C SER A 11 -41.81 2.25 20.86
N ASN A 12 -41.24 1.61 19.83
CA ASN A 12 -40.36 0.46 19.92
C ASN A 12 -38.91 0.73 19.45
N LEU A 13 -38.50 2.01 19.37
CA LEU A 13 -37.20 2.42 18.84
C LEU A 13 -36.04 1.59 19.40
N LYS A 14 -36.02 1.29 20.70
CA LYS A 14 -35.00 0.48 21.37
C LYS A 14 -34.85 -0.94 20.80
N LYS A 15 -35.87 -1.49 20.15
CA LYS A 15 -35.81 -2.79 19.48
C LYS A 15 -35.18 -2.72 18.10
N TYR A 16 -35.36 -1.56 17.44
CA TYR A 16 -34.91 -1.35 16.07
C TYR A 16 -33.49 -0.78 15.97
N VAL A 17 -32.97 -0.18 17.05
CA VAL A 17 -31.62 0.42 17.09
C VAL A 17 -30.55 -0.57 16.65
N ALA A 18 -30.64 -1.84 17.04
CA ALA A 18 -29.64 -2.85 16.67
C ALA A 18 -29.54 -3.07 15.15
N ILE A 19 -30.70 -3.06 14.46
CA ILE A 19 -30.75 -3.17 12.98
C ILE A 19 -30.14 -1.92 12.35
N MET A 20 -30.57 -0.74 12.82
CA MET A 20 -30.07 0.54 12.32
C MET A 20 -28.54 0.64 12.49
N THR A 21 -28.02 0.24 13.64
CA THR A 21 -26.58 0.25 13.92
C THR A 21 -25.81 -0.73 13.02
N ALA A 22 -26.33 -1.95 12.80
CA ALA A 22 -25.71 -2.92 11.91
C ALA A 22 -25.61 -2.40 10.47
N ILE A 23 -26.68 -1.79 9.95
CA ILE A 23 -26.69 -1.20 8.62
C ILE A 23 -25.77 0.02 8.54
N MET A 24 -25.79 0.88 9.55
CA MET A 24 -24.95 2.07 9.65
C MET A 24 -23.46 1.70 9.60
N ILE A 25 -23.04 0.72 10.39
CA ILE A 25 -21.66 0.26 10.41
C ILE A 25 -21.28 -0.35 9.06
N ALA A 26 -22.11 -1.22 8.49
CA ALA A 26 -21.84 -1.83 7.20
C ALA A 26 -21.66 -0.79 6.09
N MET A 27 -22.56 0.18 5.99
CA MET A 27 -22.50 1.23 4.98
C MET A 27 -21.28 2.14 5.16
N MET A 28 -20.94 2.49 6.40
CA MET A 28 -19.76 3.27 6.72
C MET A 28 -18.50 2.57 6.19
N PHE A 29 -18.36 1.26 6.44
CA PHE A 29 -17.18 0.51 6.00
C PHE A 29 -17.10 0.30 4.50
N ILE A 30 -18.19 0.00 3.85
CA ILE A 30 -18.23 -0.19 2.39
C ILE A 30 -17.77 1.09 1.70
N ILE A 31 -18.30 2.25 2.12
CA ILE A 31 -17.96 3.54 1.54
C ILE A 31 -16.50 3.92 1.87
N ALA A 32 -16.08 3.74 3.12
CA ALA A 32 -14.74 4.08 3.55
C ALA A 32 -13.68 3.22 2.84
N SER A 33 -13.86 1.90 2.79
CA SER A 33 -12.92 0.98 2.13
C SER A 33 -12.78 1.27 0.64
N GLU A 34 -13.87 1.57 -0.06
CA GLU A 34 -13.84 1.93 -1.47
C GLU A 34 -13.15 3.27 -1.72
N SER A 35 -13.47 4.27 -0.88
CA SER A 35 -12.87 5.60 -0.98
C SER A 35 -11.36 5.57 -0.72
N ILE A 36 -10.91 4.87 0.31
CA ILE A 36 -9.49 4.73 0.64
C ILE A 36 -8.75 3.98 -0.47
N PHE A 37 -9.27 2.84 -0.92
CA PHE A 37 -8.63 2.06 -1.98
C PHE A 37 -8.55 2.84 -3.31
N SER A 38 -9.63 3.51 -3.68
CA SER A 38 -9.65 4.36 -4.89
C SER A 38 -8.69 5.55 -4.77
N SER A 39 -8.50 6.06 -3.55
CA SER A 39 -7.54 7.14 -3.29
C SER A 39 -6.09 6.66 -3.26
N TYR A 40 -5.84 5.43 -2.84
CA TYR A 40 -4.51 4.84 -2.88
C TYR A 40 -3.91 4.82 -4.30
N GLY A 41 -4.68 4.36 -5.28
CA GLY A 41 -4.23 4.39 -6.67
C GLY A 41 -3.93 5.81 -7.17
N GLU A 42 -4.80 6.76 -6.84
CA GLU A 42 -4.63 8.18 -7.17
C GLU A 42 -3.37 8.78 -6.52
N VAL A 43 -3.12 8.47 -5.25
CA VAL A 43 -1.94 8.92 -4.52
C VAL A 43 -0.65 8.39 -5.15
N LYS A 44 -0.60 7.09 -5.44
CA LYS A 44 0.57 6.48 -6.09
C LYS A 44 0.91 7.14 -7.41
N VAL A 45 -0.09 7.47 -8.23
CA VAL A 45 0.14 8.18 -9.50
C VAL A 45 0.58 9.62 -9.26
N ARG A 46 -0.06 10.34 -8.34
CA ARG A 46 0.29 11.75 -8.05
C ARG A 46 1.67 11.91 -7.42
N ASN A 47 2.14 10.93 -6.65
CA ASN A 47 3.50 10.97 -6.13
C ASN A 47 4.56 10.95 -7.23
N ALA A 48 4.22 10.49 -8.44
CA ALA A 48 5.12 10.59 -9.59
C ALA A 48 5.33 12.03 -10.09
N TYR A 49 4.48 12.99 -9.68
CA TYR A 49 4.67 14.41 -10.01
C TYR A 49 5.97 14.99 -9.46
N ARG A 50 6.50 14.42 -8.38
CA ARG A 50 7.76 14.85 -7.80
C ARG A 50 8.95 14.70 -8.74
N TYR A 51 8.87 13.77 -9.72
CA TYR A 51 9.98 13.51 -10.63
C TYR A 51 10.04 14.46 -11.82
N ASN A 52 8.92 14.99 -12.29
CA ASN A 52 8.89 15.82 -13.49
C ASN A 52 7.83 16.94 -13.43
N GLY A 53 7.32 17.27 -12.26
CA GLY A 53 6.34 18.33 -12.04
C GLY A 53 4.88 17.88 -12.07
N VAL A 54 3.99 18.79 -11.66
CA VAL A 54 2.56 18.55 -11.47
C VAL A 54 1.81 18.69 -12.80
N TRP A 55 2.13 17.80 -13.74
CA TRP A 55 1.45 17.73 -15.04
C TRP A 55 1.39 16.29 -15.56
N ASP A 56 0.37 16.01 -16.36
CA ASP A 56 0.16 14.71 -17.00
C ASP A 56 0.48 14.72 -18.49
N TYR A 57 0.10 15.79 -19.15
CA TYR A 57 0.31 15.96 -20.59
C TYR A 57 0.84 17.37 -20.88
N ARG A 58 1.77 17.44 -21.81
CA ARG A 58 2.16 18.69 -22.44
C ARG A 58 1.79 18.65 -23.93
N LEU A 59 1.21 19.74 -24.41
CA LEU A 59 0.75 19.89 -25.77
C LEU A 59 1.58 20.95 -26.49
N LYS A 60 2.34 20.52 -27.48
CA LYS A 60 3.06 21.43 -28.41
C LYS A 60 2.11 21.81 -29.53
N THR A 61 1.78 23.09 -29.67
CA THR A 61 0.89 23.61 -30.71
C THR A 61 1.33 25.00 -31.15
N SER A 62 1.03 25.34 -32.37
CA SER A 62 1.22 26.71 -32.89
C SER A 62 0.04 27.64 -32.56
N SER A 63 -1.00 27.14 -31.89
CA SER A 63 -2.13 27.96 -31.45
C SER A 63 -1.74 28.80 -30.25
N ASP A 64 -2.14 30.06 -30.25
CA ASP A 64 -1.96 30.98 -29.12
C ASP A 64 -3.03 30.86 -28.03
N GLU A 65 -4.02 30.01 -28.21
CA GLU A 65 -5.14 29.82 -27.30
C GLU A 65 -5.01 28.48 -26.57
N ASP A 66 -5.35 28.47 -25.27
CA ASP A 66 -5.43 27.22 -24.52
C ASP A 66 -6.56 26.36 -25.06
N ILE A 67 -6.31 25.07 -25.16
CA ILE A 67 -7.30 24.11 -25.64
C ILE A 67 -8.08 23.58 -24.45
N LYS A 68 -9.38 23.93 -24.37
CA LYS A 68 -10.27 23.42 -23.34
C LYS A 68 -10.65 21.98 -23.62
N VAL A 69 -10.25 21.08 -22.73
CA VAL A 69 -10.59 19.66 -22.79
C VAL A 69 -11.28 19.25 -21.51
N ASP A 70 -12.38 18.51 -21.63
CA ASP A 70 -13.10 17.99 -20.48
C ASP A 70 -12.26 16.95 -19.74
N GLY A 71 -12.24 17.05 -18.40
CA GLY A 71 -11.52 16.10 -17.55
C GLY A 71 -10.07 16.46 -17.24
N VAL A 72 -9.60 17.63 -17.70
CA VAL A 72 -8.26 18.18 -17.37
C VAL A 72 -8.36 19.55 -16.73
N THR A 73 -7.30 19.90 -16.01
CA THR A 73 -7.07 21.24 -15.49
C THR A 73 -5.84 21.82 -16.20
N TYR A 74 -5.99 22.97 -16.81
CA TYR A 74 -4.91 23.76 -17.38
C TYR A 74 -4.00 24.27 -16.27
N ARG A 75 -2.67 24.20 -16.47
CA ARG A 75 -1.64 24.57 -15.47
C ARG A 75 -0.80 25.76 -15.87
N GLY A 76 -0.77 26.15 -17.11
CA GLY A 76 0.06 27.20 -17.66
C GLY A 76 0.76 26.76 -18.95
N TYR A 77 1.62 27.61 -19.48
CA TYR A 77 2.42 27.30 -20.66
C TYR A 77 3.88 27.65 -20.44
N ALA A 78 4.75 26.91 -21.16
CA ALA A 78 6.15 27.22 -21.32
C ALA A 78 6.44 27.67 -22.77
N GLU A 79 7.46 28.48 -22.94
CA GLU A 79 8.04 28.79 -24.25
C GLU A 79 9.11 27.75 -24.58
N ASN A 80 9.47 27.62 -25.86
CA ASN A 80 10.54 26.72 -26.30
C ASN A 80 11.82 26.92 -25.50
N GLN A 81 12.49 25.82 -25.22
CA GLN A 81 13.77 25.83 -24.52
C GLN A 81 14.87 26.34 -25.44
N ASN A 82 15.77 27.17 -24.89
CA ASN A 82 17.03 27.55 -25.49
C ASN A 82 18.17 27.00 -24.63
N ILE A 83 19.31 26.72 -25.24
CA ILE A 83 20.47 26.20 -24.54
C ILE A 83 21.44 27.36 -24.28
N GLY A 84 21.70 27.64 -22.99
CA GLY A 84 22.77 28.53 -22.55
C GLY A 84 24.04 27.76 -22.28
N VAL A 85 25.16 28.19 -22.82
CA VAL A 85 26.45 27.55 -22.60
C VAL A 85 27.14 28.16 -21.39
N LEU A 86 27.38 27.30 -20.36
CA LEU A 86 28.07 27.69 -19.11
C LEU A 86 29.58 27.60 -19.21
N ASP A 87 30.08 26.62 -19.95
CA ASP A 87 31.50 26.34 -20.19
C ASP A 87 31.70 25.73 -21.57
N ILE A 88 32.96 25.51 -21.97
CA ILE A 88 33.31 24.90 -23.26
C ILE A 88 32.68 23.50 -23.31
N ILE A 89 31.85 23.24 -24.32
CA ILE A 89 31.27 21.91 -24.55
C ILE A 89 32.42 20.95 -24.88
N PRO A 90 32.66 19.90 -24.09
CA PRO A 90 33.74 18.98 -24.38
C PRO A 90 33.52 18.27 -25.72
N GLU A 91 34.63 17.97 -26.42
CA GLU A 91 34.54 17.13 -27.62
C GLU A 91 34.08 15.72 -27.19
N MET A 92 32.90 15.32 -27.63
CA MET A 92 32.23 14.09 -27.24
C MET A 92 32.97 12.79 -27.62
N GLU A 93 34.01 12.88 -28.52
CA GLU A 93 34.86 11.72 -28.84
C GLU A 93 35.69 11.16 -27.68
N HIS A 94 35.90 11.97 -26.60
CA HIS A 94 36.68 11.59 -25.44
C HIS A 94 35.84 11.15 -24.25
N ILE A 95 34.50 11.22 -24.36
CA ILE A 95 33.57 10.76 -23.33
C ILE A 95 33.36 9.28 -23.61
N GLY A 96 34.20 8.44 -23.05
CA GLY A 96 33.93 6.98 -22.97
C GLY A 96 32.57 6.70 -22.36
N ASN A 97 32.12 5.46 -22.38
CA ASN A 97 30.76 5.03 -21.99
C ASN A 97 30.27 5.45 -20.58
N TYR A 98 31.07 6.20 -19.82
CA TYR A 98 30.73 6.72 -18.49
C TYR A 98 31.02 8.21 -18.43
N ILE A 99 29.97 8.96 -18.44
CA ILE A 99 29.96 10.39 -18.33
C ILE A 99 29.88 10.75 -16.82
N ASP A 100 30.89 11.46 -16.33
CA ASP A 100 30.87 11.97 -14.97
C ASP A 100 29.70 12.96 -14.83
N CYS A 101 28.71 12.62 -13.98
CA CYS A 101 27.48 13.37 -13.81
C CYS A 101 27.68 14.77 -13.20
N THR A 102 28.91 15.15 -12.88
CA THR A 102 29.23 16.45 -12.26
C THR A 102 29.54 17.55 -13.25
N ASP A 103 29.91 17.20 -14.48
CA ASP A 103 30.27 18.18 -15.50
C ASP A 103 29.03 18.67 -16.24
N ARG A 104 28.51 19.81 -15.80
CA ARG A 104 27.30 20.41 -16.35
C ARG A 104 27.62 21.69 -17.08
N TYR A 105 27.74 21.55 -18.38
CA TYR A 105 28.20 22.64 -19.26
C TYR A 105 27.08 23.46 -19.88
N LEU A 106 25.83 22.97 -19.77
CA LEU A 106 24.70 23.54 -20.51
C LEU A 106 23.53 23.86 -19.55
N LEU A 107 22.83 24.96 -19.84
CA LEU A 107 21.54 25.32 -19.23
C LEU A 107 20.43 25.20 -20.27
N ALA A 108 19.45 24.32 -20.04
CA ALA A 108 18.20 24.34 -20.80
C ALA A 108 17.28 25.44 -20.23
N ILE A 109 17.26 26.59 -20.86
CA ILE A 109 16.53 27.77 -20.41
C ILE A 109 15.10 27.72 -20.94
N THR A 110 14.13 27.62 -20.06
CA THR A 110 12.70 27.57 -20.37
C THR A 110 12.00 28.84 -19.87
N GLY A 111 11.41 29.61 -20.78
CA GLY A 111 10.54 30.74 -20.42
C GLY A 111 9.20 30.20 -19.92
N ILE A 112 8.75 30.59 -18.73
CA ILE A 112 7.53 30.05 -18.10
C ILE A 112 6.55 31.13 -17.73
N ASP A 113 5.25 30.79 -17.84
CA ASP A 113 4.17 31.62 -17.37
C ASP A 113 4.01 31.53 -15.84
N ASN A 114 3.50 32.58 -15.21
CA ASN A 114 3.33 32.63 -13.74
C ASN A 114 2.45 31.49 -13.20
N ASP A 115 1.48 31.01 -14.00
CA ASP A 115 0.60 29.92 -13.60
C ASP A 115 1.35 28.57 -13.54
N LEU A 116 2.46 28.45 -14.29
CA LEU A 116 3.26 27.24 -14.36
C LEU A 116 4.21 27.05 -13.18
N TYR A 117 4.51 28.10 -12.40
CA TYR A 117 5.43 28.00 -11.25
C TYR A 117 5.02 26.92 -10.22
N ASN A 118 3.70 26.73 -10.01
CA ASN A 118 3.20 25.69 -9.12
C ASN A 118 3.26 24.27 -9.73
N THR A 119 3.69 24.17 -10.98
CA THR A 119 3.77 22.91 -11.73
C THR A 119 5.20 22.38 -11.76
N ILE A 120 6.18 23.27 -11.53
CA ILE A 120 7.60 22.92 -11.50
C ILE A 120 7.88 22.04 -10.27
N PRO A 121 8.65 20.93 -10.40
CA PRO A 121 8.90 20.00 -9.32
C PRO A 121 9.85 20.55 -8.24
N TYR A 122 10.49 21.67 -8.48
CA TYR A 122 11.59 22.16 -7.67
C TYR A 122 11.15 23.14 -6.61
N LYS A 123 11.80 23.06 -5.45
CA LYS A 123 11.59 23.98 -4.33
C LYS A 123 12.63 25.10 -4.39
N ILE A 124 12.18 26.35 -4.33
CA ILE A 124 13.09 27.49 -4.22
C ILE A 124 13.77 27.44 -2.86
N MET A 125 15.11 27.46 -2.88
CA MET A 125 15.97 27.54 -1.71
C MET A 125 16.28 28.98 -1.32
N GLU A 126 16.56 29.81 -2.35
CA GLU A 126 16.96 31.21 -2.17
C GLU A 126 16.37 32.05 -3.31
N GLY A 127 16.00 33.30 -3.02
CA GLY A 127 15.49 34.26 -4.02
C GLY A 127 14.02 34.04 -4.38
N ASN A 128 13.65 34.34 -5.62
CA ASN A 128 12.28 34.38 -6.09
C ASN A 128 12.17 33.72 -7.49
N TYR A 129 10.93 33.50 -7.94
CA TYR A 129 10.67 33.14 -9.33
C TYR A 129 11.00 34.30 -10.27
N PRO A 130 11.49 34.06 -11.51
CA PRO A 130 11.82 35.10 -12.46
C PRO A 130 10.57 35.88 -12.86
N ALA A 131 10.67 37.20 -12.83
CA ALA A 131 9.60 38.10 -13.22
C ALA A 131 9.76 38.57 -14.69
N SER A 132 10.98 38.50 -15.25
CA SER A 132 11.29 38.89 -16.62
C SER A 132 12.12 37.86 -17.37
N ALA A 133 12.17 37.96 -18.68
CA ALA A 133 12.95 37.08 -19.56
C ALA A 133 14.48 37.15 -19.33
N ASP A 134 14.96 38.20 -18.67
CA ASP A 134 16.38 38.41 -18.37
C ASP A 134 16.75 37.98 -16.95
N GLU A 135 15.82 37.36 -16.22
CA GLU A 135 16.04 36.77 -14.91
C GLU A 135 16.05 35.25 -15.01
N LEU A 136 16.96 34.60 -14.29
CA LEU A 136 17.08 33.15 -14.25
C LEU A 136 16.91 32.59 -12.84
N LEU A 137 16.12 31.55 -12.74
CA LEU A 137 16.09 30.63 -11.63
C LEU A 137 16.93 29.41 -12.02
N VAL A 138 18.01 29.13 -11.30
CA VAL A 138 18.99 28.10 -11.61
C VAL A 138 19.03 27.04 -10.51
N ALA A 139 19.55 25.87 -10.85
CA ALA A 139 19.75 24.79 -9.91
C ALA A 139 20.83 25.15 -8.88
N GLN A 140 20.67 24.63 -7.67
CA GLN A 140 21.70 24.64 -6.63
C GLN A 140 23.02 24.09 -7.22
N ASN A 141 24.14 24.70 -6.85
CA ASN A 141 25.48 24.33 -7.30
C ASN A 141 25.76 24.48 -8.81
N THR A 142 24.97 25.28 -9.54
CA THR A 142 25.33 25.66 -10.92
C THR A 142 26.62 26.52 -10.90
N VAL A 143 27.63 26.07 -11.68
CA VAL A 143 28.94 26.72 -11.77
C VAL A 143 29.03 27.53 -13.06
N TYR A 144 29.56 28.73 -12.97
CA TYR A 144 29.87 29.59 -14.09
C TYR A 144 31.28 30.20 -13.91
N ASN A 145 32.16 29.99 -14.88
CA ASN A 145 33.57 30.45 -14.81
C ASN A 145 34.31 29.97 -13.53
N GLY A 146 34.00 28.75 -13.03
CA GLY A 146 34.64 28.15 -11.86
C GLY A 146 34.06 28.61 -10.51
N GLU A 147 33.03 29.45 -10.48
CA GLU A 147 32.37 29.89 -9.24
C GLU A 147 30.93 29.43 -9.21
N ILE A 148 30.44 29.04 -8.01
CA ILE A 148 29.03 28.67 -7.80
C ILE A 148 28.19 29.95 -7.86
N LEU A 149 27.15 29.93 -8.70
CA LEU A 149 26.22 31.05 -8.87
C LEU A 149 25.41 31.33 -7.59
N LYS A 150 25.22 32.61 -7.31
CA LYS A 150 24.42 33.10 -6.19
C LYS A 150 23.33 34.05 -6.67
N THR A 151 22.30 34.21 -5.85
CA THR A 151 21.25 35.18 -6.11
C THR A 151 21.83 36.60 -6.22
N GLY A 152 21.51 37.29 -7.31
CA GLY A 152 22.02 38.61 -7.65
C GLY A 152 23.20 38.60 -8.62
N ASP A 153 23.82 37.49 -8.91
CA ASP A 153 24.90 37.38 -9.89
C ASP A 153 24.38 37.70 -11.30
N VAL A 154 25.24 38.30 -12.11
CA VAL A 154 24.95 38.58 -13.53
C VAL A 154 25.91 37.79 -14.40
N ILE A 155 25.33 36.94 -15.22
CA ILE A 155 26.07 36.07 -16.17
C ILE A 155 25.77 36.45 -17.61
N GLU A 156 26.72 36.20 -18.49
CA GLU A 156 26.55 36.38 -19.92
C GLU A 156 26.70 35.03 -20.62
N LEU A 157 25.62 34.58 -21.25
CA LEU A 157 25.55 33.24 -21.86
C LEU A 157 25.42 33.32 -23.36
N ASP A 158 26.15 32.49 -24.04
CA ASP A 158 25.92 32.22 -25.46
C ASP A 158 24.71 31.28 -25.60
N ILE A 159 23.68 31.80 -26.22
CA ILE A 159 22.41 31.08 -26.43
C ILE A 159 22.44 30.38 -27.75
N LYS A 160 22.18 29.06 -27.70
CA LYS A 160 22.16 28.20 -28.88
C LYS A 160 20.83 27.47 -28.99
N GLU A 161 20.47 27.08 -30.19
CA GLU A 161 19.42 26.14 -30.50
C GLU A 161 20.06 24.76 -30.77
N ARG A 162 19.60 23.74 -30.08
CA ARG A 162 20.11 22.37 -30.18
C ARG A 162 19.16 21.54 -31.06
N HIS A 163 19.72 20.79 -31.99
CA HIS A 163 18.98 19.94 -32.92
C HIS A 163 19.56 18.54 -32.92
N ASP A 164 18.70 17.53 -33.15
CA ASP A 164 19.15 16.20 -33.47
C ASP A 164 19.63 16.07 -34.96
N ALA A 165 20.10 14.88 -35.33
CA ALA A 165 20.52 14.58 -36.69
C ALA A 165 19.41 14.76 -37.74
N ASP A 166 18.14 14.70 -37.34
CA ASP A 166 16.97 14.87 -38.20
C ASP A 166 16.48 16.32 -38.25
N GLY A 167 17.13 17.23 -37.52
CA GLY A 167 16.80 18.65 -37.45
C GLY A 167 15.67 18.99 -36.48
N ASN A 168 15.27 18.06 -35.57
CA ASN A 168 14.30 18.37 -34.51
C ASN A 168 14.98 19.18 -33.42
N ILE A 169 14.27 20.21 -32.90
CA ILE A 169 14.76 21.02 -31.79
C ILE A 169 14.73 20.20 -30.50
N LEU A 170 15.86 20.09 -29.80
CA LEU A 170 16.05 19.43 -28.54
C LEU A 170 16.16 20.46 -27.40
N GLY A 171 15.70 20.06 -26.21
CA GLY A 171 15.83 20.85 -24.98
C GLY A 171 16.75 20.16 -23.97
N ASP A 172 16.15 19.65 -22.92
CA ASP A 172 16.79 18.93 -21.80
C ASP A 172 16.93 17.42 -21.99
N GLU A 173 16.67 16.93 -23.21
CA GLU A 173 16.87 15.53 -23.58
C GLU A 173 18.36 15.14 -23.47
N GLU A 174 18.65 13.85 -23.34
CA GLU A 174 20.00 13.31 -23.24
C GLU A 174 20.90 13.78 -24.39
N LEU A 175 22.15 14.13 -24.05
CA LEU A 175 23.13 14.54 -25.05
C LEU A 175 23.51 13.39 -25.98
N SER A 176 23.66 13.72 -27.26
CA SER A 176 24.12 12.76 -28.26
C SER A 176 25.29 13.37 -29.06
N VAL A 177 26.20 12.49 -29.49
CA VAL A 177 27.33 12.87 -30.36
C VAL A 177 26.85 13.52 -31.70
N SER A 178 25.63 13.21 -32.09
CA SER A 178 24.99 13.77 -33.31
C SER A 178 24.32 15.12 -33.13
N ASP A 179 24.33 15.70 -31.95
CA ASP A 179 23.68 16.98 -31.68
C ASP A 179 24.38 18.14 -32.37
N VAL A 180 23.57 18.98 -33.00
CA VAL A 180 24.04 20.17 -33.74
C VAL A 180 23.58 21.42 -32.99
N TYR A 181 24.49 22.35 -32.76
CA TYR A 181 24.23 23.61 -32.04
C TYR A 181 24.31 24.80 -33.01
N THR A 182 23.24 25.60 -33.08
CA THR A 182 23.15 26.81 -33.88
C THR A 182 23.15 28.03 -32.98
N ASP A 183 24.05 28.97 -33.20
CA ASP A 183 24.15 30.20 -32.41
C ASP A 183 22.94 31.10 -32.67
N ILE A 184 22.30 31.56 -31.60
CA ILE A 184 21.16 32.50 -31.65
C ILE A 184 21.63 33.91 -31.26
N ALA A 185 22.15 34.06 -30.03
CA ALA A 185 22.58 35.37 -29.49
C ALA A 185 23.37 35.16 -28.20
N THR A 186 24.13 36.19 -27.82
CA THR A 186 24.69 36.28 -26.49
C THR A 186 23.74 37.15 -25.64
N ARG A 187 23.34 36.68 -24.44
CA ARG A 187 22.40 37.36 -23.55
C ARG A 187 22.94 37.45 -22.15
N LYS A 188 22.58 38.56 -21.47
CA LYS A 188 22.86 38.77 -20.04
C LYS A 188 21.64 38.38 -19.20
N TYR A 189 21.91 37.65 -18.15
CA TYR A 189 20.88 37.19 -17.19
C TYR A 189 21.29 37.56 -15.77
N THR A 190 20.29 37.91 -14.98
CA THR A 190 20.47 38.09 -13.52
C THR A 190 19.90 36.86 -12.81
N ILE A 191 20.65 36.24 -11.93
CA ILE A 191 20.17 35.09 -11.12
C ILE A 191 19.20 35.63 -10.08
N CYS A 192 17.91 35.35 -10.25
CA CYS A 192 16.85 35.80 -9.35
C CYS A 192 16.56 34.80 -8.23
N GLY A 193 16.93 33.53 -8.40
CA GLY A 193 16.73 32.50 -7.40
C GLY A 193 17.48 31.21 -7.68
N ILE A 194 17.54 30.39 -6.65
CA ILE A 194 18.19 29.08 -6.67
C ILE A 194 17.19 28.07 -6.18
N TYR A 195 17.06 26.93 -6.90
CA TYR A 195 16.18 25.84 -6.53
C TYR A 195 16.95 24.57 -6.15
N ASP A 196 16.34 23.73 -5.31
CA ASP A 196 16.88 22.44 -4.87
C ASP A 196 16.79 21.43 -6.02
N SER A 197 17.94 21.02 -6.56
CA SER A 197 18.06 20.04 -7.64
C SER A 197 18.42 18.64 -7.14
N SER A 198 18.61 18.45 -5.83
CA SER A 198 19.19 17.25 -5.24
C SER A 198 18.40 15.98 -5.51
N SER A 199 17.10 16.09 -5.77
CA SER A 199 16.22 14.93 -5.91
C SER A 199 16.03 14.42 -7.35
N PHE A 200 16.43 15.19 -8.39
CA PHE A 200 15.85 14.96 -9.72
C PHE A 200 16.82 15.02 -10.91
N THR A 201 18.05 15.40 -10.70
CA THR A 201 19.02 15.61 -11.80
C THR A 201 20.07 14.52 -11.87
N THR A 202 19.66 13.27 -11.76
CA THR A 202 20.59 12.16 -11.96
C THR A 202 20.80 11.92 -13.46
N GLY A 203 22.00 12.17 -13.94
CA GLY A 203 22.46 11.68 -15.25
C GLY A 203 22.32 12.62 -16.44
N THR A 204 21.99 13.92 -16.26
CA THR A 204 21.98 14.86 -17.37
C THR A 204 23.05 15.94 -17.22
N PHE A 205 23.86 16.15 -18.27
CA PHE A 205 24.82 17.24 -18.36
C PHE A 205 24.16 18.62 -18.52
N ILE A 206 22.86 18.66 -18.64
CA ILE A 206 22.07 19.84 -18.87
C ILE A 206 21.30 20.14 -17.59
N HIS A 207 21.55 21.31 -17.01
CA HIS A 207 20.68 21.81 -15.95
C HIS A 207 19.45 22.47 -16.57
N SER A 208 18.27 22.21 -16.03
CA SER A 208 17.10 23.03 -16.31
C SER A 208 17.24 24.37 -15.62
N ALA A 209 17.01 25.44 -16.37
CA ALA A 209 16.91 26.80 -15.85
C ALA A 209 15.60 27.42 -16.34
N TYR A 210 15.04 28.31 -15.51
CA TYR A 210 13.76 28.91 -15.82
C TYR A 210 13.89 30.44 -15.89
N SER A 211 13.34 31.03 -16.95
CA SER A 211 13.22 32.48 -17.07
C SER A 211 11.74 32.88 -17.08
N GLY A 212 11.47 34.19 -16.90
CA GLY A 212 10.14 34.69 -17.23
C GLY A 212 9.87 34.62 -18.71
N LYS A 213 8.59 34.68 -19.09
CA LYS A 213 8.16 34.58 -20.50
C LYS A 213 8.72 35.75 -21.33
N SER A 214 9.17 35.43 -22.52
CA SER A 214 9.64 36.45 -23.50
C SER A 214 8.52 36.93 -24.45
N GLY A 215 7.43 36.17 -24.54
CA GLY A 215 6.34 36.36 -25.50
C GLY A 215 6.69 35.97 -26.93
N ALA A 216 7.86 35.35 -27.16
CA ALA A 216 8.33 34.91 -28.44
C ALA A 216 8.44 33.36 -28.45
N GLY A 217 8.15 32.76 -29.58
CA GLY A 217 8.32 31.31 -29.76
C GLY A 217 7.03 30.46 -29.63
N ASN A 218 7.17 29.20 -29.98
CA ASN A 218 6.09 28.23 -29.85
C ASN A 218 5.78 27.95 -28.40
N ARG A 219 4.50 27.73 -28.09
CA ARG A 219 4.03 27.46 -26.71
C ARG A 219 3.80 25.99 -26.48
N VAL A 220 4.16 25.56 -25.28
CA VAL A 220 3.89 24.22 -24.77
C VAL A 220 2.94 24.34 -23.60
N TYR A 221 1.73 23.85 -23.74
CA TYR A 221 0.66 23.94 -22.73
C TYR A 221 0.67 22.72 -21.83
N TYR A 222 0.54 22.93 -20.52
CA TYR A 222 0.59 21.88 -19.50
C TYR A 222 -0.78 21.60 -18.89
N TYR A 223 -1.12 20.33 -18.76
CA TYR A 223 -2.42 19.86 -18.26
C TYR A 223 -2.26 18.77 -17.21
N THR A 224 -3.13 18.82 -16.18
CA THR A 224 -3.31 17.73 -15.21
C THR A 224 -4.65 17.07 -15.38
N CYS A 225 -4.70 15.74 -15.32
CA CYS A 225 -5.93 14.97 -15.33
C CYS A 225 -6.65 15.06 -13.98
N ASN A 226 -7.97 15.23 -14.03
CA ASN A 226 -8.80 15.24 -12.84
C ASN A 226 -8.94 13.85 -12.22
N SER A 227 -8.63 12.79 -12.98
CA SER A 227 -8.63 11.40 -12.55
C SER A 227 -7.62 10.61 -13.38
N HIS A 228 -6.83 9.80 -12.69
CA HIS A 228 -5.84 8.90 -13.29
C HIS A 228 -6.38 7.48 -13.51
N ASP A 229 -7.70 7.30 -13.42
CA ASP A 229 -8.32 6.07 -13.91
C ASP A 229 -7.92 5.84 -15.37
N ARG A 230 -7.44 4.63 -15.67
CA ARG A 230 -6.81 4.32 -16.95
C ARG A 230 -7.64 4.72 -18.17
N GLU A 231 -8.95 4.40 -18.16
CA GLU A 231 -9.82 4.68 -19.31
C GLU A 231 -9.94 6.19 -19.54
N ARG A 232 -10.05 6.97 -18.47
CA ARG A 232 -10.13 8.44 -18.54
C ARG A 232 -8.80 9.07 -18.93
N TYR A 233 -7.71 8.56 -18.36
CA TYR A 233 -6.36 9.04 -18.67
C TYR A 233 -6.03 8.84 -20.16
N GLU A 234 -6.27 7.65 -20.71
CA GLU A 234 -6.07 7.35 -22.12
C GLU A 234 -7.03 8.18 -23.04
N ALA A 235 -8.28 8.37 -22.66
CA ALA A 235 -9.25 9.17 -23.40
C ALA A 235 -8.85 10.66 -23.51
N VAL A 236 -8.28 11.22 -22.45
CA VAL A 236 -7.73 12.59 -22.47
C VAL A 236 -6.56 12.69 -23.46
N SER A 237 -5.63 11.74 -23.43
CA SER A 237 -4.52 11.67 -24.38
C SER A 237 -5.01 11.69 -25.84
N GLU A 238 -5.99 10.83 -26.16
CA GLU A 238 -6.57 10.77 -27.51
C GLU A 238 -7.28 12.07 -27.94
N THR A 239 -7.84 12.78 -26.97
CA THR A 239 -8.51 14.07 -27.24
C THR A 239 -7.48 15.16 -27.51
N LEU A 240 -6.41 15.23 -26.71
CA LEU A 240 -5.34 16.22 -26.88
C LEU A 240 -4.55 16.00 -28.18
N LYS A 241 -4.30 14.74 -28.58
CA LYS A 241 -3.61 14.41 -29.86
C LYS A 241 -4.33 14.97 -31.09
N LYS A 242 -5.62 15.22 -31.03
CA LYS A 242 -6.36 15.86 -32.14
C LYS A 242 -6.03 17.34 -32.31
N ALA A 243 -5.49 17.96 -31.25
CA ALA A 243 -5.20 19.38 -31.21
C ALA A 243 -3.73 19.72 -31.51
N GLY A 244 -2.83 18.74 -31.40
CA GLY A 244 -1.41 18.95 -31.64
C GLY A 244 -0.54 17.77 -31.23
N ASN A 245 0.75 17.98 -31.12
CA ASN A 245 1.69 16.99 -30.65
C ASN A 245 1.63 16.90 -29.12
N VAL A 246 1.23 15.73 -28.59
CA VAL A 246 1.02 15.49 -27.17
C VAL A 246 2.11 14.59 -26.62
N GLU A 247 2.74 15.05 -25.57
CA GLU A 247 3.72 14.30 -24.81
C GLU A 247 3.17 14.03 -23.40
N ALA A 248 3.27 12.77 -22.95
CA ALA A 248 2.87 12.38 -21.61
C ALA A 248 4.05 12.49 -20.65
N ASN A 249 3.79 12.92 -19.43
CA ASN A 249 4.77 12.83 -18.33
C ASN A 249 5.18 11.38 -18.14
N LYS A 250 6.43 11.05 -18.45
CA LYS A 250 6.99 9.69 -18.46
C LYS A 250 6.72 8.98 -17.12
N TYR A 251 7.01 9.63 -15.99
CA TYR A 251 6.88 9.04 -14.67
C TYR A 251 5.42 8.83 -14.28
N VAL A 252 4.54 9.78 -14.60
CA VAL A 252 3.10 9.64 -14.35
C VAL A 252 2.52 8.52 -15.21
N LYS A 253 2.89 8.43 -16.48
CA LYS A 253 2.47 7.33 -17.37
C LYS A 253 2.94 5.98 -16.84
N MET A 254 4.19 5.86 -16.42
CA MET A 254 4.73 4.64 -15.79
C MET A 254 3.97 4.30 -14.50
N ALA A 255 3.66 5.29 -13.66
CA ALA A 255 2.89 5.09 -12.45
C ALA A 255 1.45 4.63 -12.74
N VAL A 256 0.77 5.22 -13.71
CA VAL A 256 -0.57 4.77 -14.16
C VAL A 256 -0.51 3.32 -14.64
N GLU A 257 0.50 2.97 -15.43
CA GLU A 257 0.67 1.61 -15.92
C GLU A 257 1.00 0.62 -14.79
N SER A 258 1.94 0.95 -13.92
CA SER A 258 2.33 0.09 -12.80
C SER A 258 1.18 -0.13 -11.82
N VAL A 259 0.40 0.91 -11.50
CA VAL A 259 -0.73 0.80 -10.57
C VAL A 259 -1.89 0.03 -11.20
N TYR A 260 -2.38 0.45 -12.37
CA TYR A 260 -3.64 -0.07 -12.91
C TYR A 260 -3.49 -1.33 -13.78
N LYS A 261 -2.30 -1.61 -14.33
CA LYS A 261 -2.02 -2.85 -15.07
C LYS A 261 -1.47 -3.97 -14.17
N SER A 262 -0.90 -3.64 -13.00
CA SER A 262 -0.28 -4.64 -12.14
C SER A 262 -1.29 -5.68 -11.65
N ASP A 263 -0.85 -6.91 -11.58
CA ASP A 263 -1.65 -8.00 -11.03
C ASP A 263 -1.86 -7.83 -9.53
N TYR A 264 -0.92 -7.18 -8.85
CA TYR A 264 -1.05 -6.77 -7.46
C TYR A 264 -2.24 -5.83 -7.23
N PHE A 265 -2.39 -4.77 -8.03
CA PHE A 265 -3.53 -3.85 -7.91
C PHE A 265 -4.86 -4.52 -8.22
N LYS A 266 -4.89 -5.40 -9.23
CA LYS A 266 -6.07 -6.21 -9.56
C LYS A 266 -6.43 -7.16 -8.42
N ALA A 267 -5.44 -7.85 -7.83
CA ALA A 267 -5.64 -8.73 -6.69
C ALA A 267 -6.11 -7.95 -5.45
N SER A 268 -5.53 -6.78 -5.17
CA SER A 268 -5.94 -5.88 -4.08
C SER A 268 -7.37 -5.39 -4.28
N LYS A 269 -7.76 -5.02 -5.50
CA LYS A 269 -9.14 -4.64 -5.85
C LYS A 269 -10.12 -5.80 -5.61
N ALA A 270 -9.75 -7.00 -6.02
CA ALA A 270 -10.54 -8.21 -5.75
C ALA A 270 -10.64 -8.47 -4.24
N GLY A 271 -9.57 -8.28 -3.49
CA GLY A 271 -9.54 -8.34 -2.02
C GLY A 271 -10.52 -7.38 -1.37
N VAL A 272 -10.56 -6.12 -1.82
CA VAL A 272 -11.52 -5.12 -1.31
C VAL A 272 -12.95 -5.53 -1.62
N PHE A 273 -13.25 -6.03 -2.82
CA PHE A 273 -14.60 -6.55 -3.16
C PHE A 273 -14.98 -7.75 -2.30
N LEU A 274 -14.07 -8.68 -2.07
CA LEU A 274 -14.28 -9.83 -1.21
C LEU A 274 -14.56 -9.39 0.23
N PHE A 275 -13.78 -8.46 0.75
CA PHE A 275 -13.95 -7.85 2.06
C PHE A 275 -15.33 -7.16 2.20
N GLN A 276 -15.74 -6.35 1.21
CA GLN A 276 -17.07 -5.75 1.18
C GLN A 276 -18.18 -6.81 1.14
N GLY A 277 -18.00 -7.87 0.34
CA GLY A 277 -18.92 -9.00 0.29
C GLY A 277 -19.10 -9.67 1.65
N ILE A 278 -18.02 -9.87 2.39
CA ILE A 278 -18.06 -10.44 3.75
C ILE A 278 -18.80 -9.51 4.71
N ILE A 279 -18.53 -8.21 4.68
CA ILE A 279 -19.25 -7.23 5.50
C ILE A 279 -20.76 -7.28 5.22
N ILE A 280 -21.15 -7.37 3.96
CA ILE A 280 -22.56 -7.50 3.54
C ILE A 280 -23.17 -8.77 4.13
N ILE A 281 -22.50 -9.91 4.01
CA ILE A 281 -22.99 -11.21 4.52
C ILE A 281 -23.16 -11.15 6.04
N VAL A 282 -22.16 -10.65 6.76
CA VAL A 282 -22.22 -10.51 8.24
C VAL A 282 -23.36 -9.58 8.66
N SER A 283 -23.51 -8.48 7.96
CA SER A 283 -24.55 -7.50 8.26
C SER A 283 -25.94 -8.06 7.98
N LEU A 284 -26.11 -8.75 6.85
CA LEU A 284 -27.37 -9.44 6.52
C LEU A 284 -27.70 -10.52 7.54
N ALA A 285 -26.74 -11.33 7.96
CA ALA A 285 -26.93 -12.32 9.00
C ALA A 285 -27.39 -11.68 10.32
N THR A 286 -26.74 -10.58 10.70
CA THR A 286 -27.10 -9.81 11.91
C THR A 286 -28.49 -9.21 11.79
N ILE A 287 -28.85 -8.66 10.64
CA ILE A 287 -30.19 -8.11 10.35
C ILE A 287 -31.24 -9.22 10.46
N ILE A 288 -31.04 -10.37 9.81
CA ILE A 288 -31.95 -11.51 9.84
C ILE A 288 -32.17 -12.03 11.27
N LEU A 289 -31.08 -12.12 12.05
CA LEU A 289 -31.15 -12.49 13.46
C LEU A 289 -32.03 -11.54 14.28
N ASN A 290 -31.81 -10.24 14.13
CA ASN A 290 -32.60 -9.23 14.80
C ASN A 290 -34.06 -9.25 14.35
N LEU A 291 -34.34 -9.43 13.06
CA LEU A 291 -35.70 -9.56 12.51
C LEU A 291 -36.41 -10.79 13.10
N PHE A 292 -35.71 -11.91 13.20
CA PHE A 292 -36.27 -13.13 13.81
C PHE A 292 -36.69 -12.86 15.25
N GLN A 293 -35.86 -12.20 16.04
CA GLN A 293 -36.11 -11.91 17.44
C GLN A 293 -37.22 -10.89 17.62
N ILE A 294 -37.25 -9.82 16.78
CA ILE A 294 -38.33 -8.84 16.77
C ILE A 294 -39.65 -9.52 16.41
N GLY A 295 -39.66 -10.39 15.38
CA GLY A 295 -40.83 -11.14 15.00
C GLY A 295 -41.38 -12.03 16.15
N GLU A 296 -40.51 -12.66 16.93
CA GLU A 296 -40.97 -13.40 18.13
C GLU A 296 -41.47 -12.47 19.24
N SER A 297 -40.84 -11.33 19.49
CA SER A 297 -41.31 -10.35 20.48
C SER A 297 -42.65 -9.72 20.11
N GLU A 298 -42.91 -9.53 18.81
CA GLU A 298 -44.17 -8.95 18.28
C GLU A 298 -45.24 -10.01 17.97
N ARG A 299 -44.96 -11.28 18.24
CA ARG A 299 -45.86 -12.39 17.92
C ARG A 299 -47.26 -12.21 18.50
N LYS A 300 -47.39 -11.66 19.72
CA LYS A 300 -48.64 -11.38 20.37
C LYS A 300 -49.40 -10.25 19.63
N ASN A 301 -48.72 -9.18 19.29
CA ASN A 301 -49.27 -8.03 18.59
C ASN A 301 -49.76 -8.40 17.17
N ILE A 302 -48.92 -9.18 16.44
CA ILE A 302 -49.26 -9.71 15.11
C ILE A 302 -50.55 -10.55 15.18
N ARG A 303 -50.68 -11.44 16.16
CA ARG A 303 -51.86 -12.25 16.36
C ARG A 303 -53.10 -11.42 16.75
N GLN A 304 -52.92 -10.46 17.66
CA GLN A 304 -54.04 -9.55 18.05
C GLN A 304 -54.56 -8.75 16.87
N MET A 305 -53.66 -8.19 16.03
CA MET A 305 -54.09 -7.49 14.81
C MET A 305 -54.87 -8.39 13.85
N TYR A 306 -54.46 -9.65 13.74
CA TYR A 306 -55.14 -10.63 12.91
C TYR A 306 -56.54 -11.00 13.48
N THR A 307 -56.65 -11.19 14.80
CA THR A 307 -57.95 -11.51 15.45
C THR A 307 -58.96 -10.35 15.39
N ILE A 308 -58.49 -9.10 15.31
CA ILE A 308 -59.32 -7.90 15.10
C ILE A 308 -59.75 -7.74 13.61
N GLY A 309 -59.26 -8.65 12.72
CA GLY A 309 -59.69 -8.65 11.32
C GLY A 309 -58.71 -7.99 10.34
N ALA A 310 -57.51 -7.63 10.78
CA ALA A 310 -56.49 -7.13 9.86
C ALA A 310 -55.97 -8.26 8.93
N GLY A 311 -56.10 -8.04 7.62
CA GLY A 311 -55.61 -8.99 6.62
C GLY A 311 -54.10 -9.16 6.69
N LYS A 312 -53.59 -10.38 6.33
CA LYS A 312 -52.15 -10.74 6.39
C LYS A 312 -51.24 -9.73 5.70
N GLY A 313 -51.61 -9.28 4.49
CA GLY A 313 -50.84 -8.30 3.73
C GLY A 313 -50.79 -6.90 4.39
N LYS A 314 -51.84 -6.52 5.10
CA LYS A 314 -51.85 -5.25 5.84
C LYS A 314 -50.92 -5.29 7.05
N ILE A 315 -50.86 -6.42 7.77
CA ILE A 315 -50.00 -6.62 8.92
C ILE A 315 -48.50 -6.64 8.46
N THR A 316 -48.18 -7.41 7.45
CA THR A 316 -46.83 -7.47 6.89
C THR A 316 -46.40 -6.11 6.33
N GLY A 317 -47.32 -5.39 5.66
CA GLY A 317 -47.05 -4.05 5.13
C GLY A 317 -46.72 -3.00 6.21
N ILE A 318 -47.28 -3.13 7.43
CA ILE A 318 -46.96 -2.25 8.57
C ILE A 318 -45.48 -2.48 8.98
N TYR A 319 -45.08 -3.72 9.18
CA TYR A 319 -43.72 -4.06 9.59
C TYR A 319 -42.67 -3.76 8.50
N ASN A 320 -42.97 -4.07 7.23
CA ASN A 320 -42.10 -3.73 6.13
C ASN A 320 -41.79 -2.22 6.04
N ARG A 321 -42.78 -1.36 6.28
CA ARG A 321 -42.57 0.09 6.33
C ARG A 321 -41.72 0.52 7.53
N VAL A 322 -41.90 -0.12 8.68
CA VAL A 322 -41.04 0.14 9.85
C VAL A 322 -39.59 -0.21 9.53
N PHE A 323 -39.34 -1.36 8.90
CA PHE A 323 -38.00 -1.75 8.51
C PHE A 323 -37.39 -0.87 7.42
N ALA A 324 -38.18 -0.48 6.43
CA ALA A 324 -37.72 0.47 5.41
C ALA A 324 -37.29 1.82 6.02
N ILE A 325 -37.99 2.31 7.07
CA ILE A 325 -37.55 3.49 7.83
C ILE A 325 -36.24 3.23 8.54
N CYS A 326 -36.07 2.06 9.20
CA CYS A 326 -34.84 1.70 9.90
C CYS A 326 -33.65 1.59 8.94
N GLU A 327 -33.86 0.98 7.80
CA GLU A 327 -32.86 0.81 6.76
C GLU A 327 -32.44 2.13 6.15
N PHE A 328 -33.39 2.97 5.76
CA PHE A 328 -33.12 4.30 5.23
C PHE A 328 -32.31 5.15 6.22
N THR A 329 -32.72 5.16 7.51
CA THR A 329 -31.99 5.90 8.54
C THR A 329 -30.60 5.31 8.81
N GLY A 330 -30.44 3.98 8.76
CA GLY A 330 -29.18 3.31 8.90
C GLY A 330 -28.19 3.62 7.75
N VAL A 331 -28.69 3.57 6.51
CA VAL A 331 -27.91 3.90 5.31
C VAL A 331 -27.49 5.37 5.33
N LEU A 332 -28.42 6.29 5.63
CA LEU A 332 -28.12 7.73 5.69
C LEU A 332 -27.07 8.04 6.77
N ALA A 333 -27.26 7.47 7.97
CA ALA A 333 -26.34 7.66 9.07
C ALA A 333 -24.96 7.04 8.76
N GLY A 334 -24.90 5.85 8.15
CA GLY A 334 -23.65 5.19 7.75
C GLY A 334 -22.88 5.96 6.69
N THR A 335 -23.59 6.47 5.68
CA THR A 335 -23.00 7.34 4.66
C THR A 335 -22.47 8.63 5.28
N GLY A 336 -23.24 9.28 6.15
CA GLY A 336 -22.81 10.50 6.84
C GLY A 336 -21.58 10.28 7.71
N LEU A 337 -21.54 9.18 8.46
CA LEU A 337 -20.38 8.82 9.27
C LEU A 337 -19.14 8.51 8.42
N ALA A 338 -19.29 7.85 7.27
CA ALA A 338 -18.19 7.62 6.34
C ALA A 338 -17.61 8.94 5.84
N VAL A 339 -18.47 9.88 5.42
CA VAL A 339 -18.01 11.21 4.96
C VAL A 339 -17.29 11.95 6.08
N ILE A 340 -17.85 11.97 7.29
CA ILE A 340 -17.23 12.63 8.44
C ILE A 340 -15.87 11.97 8.76
N ALA A 341 -15.80 10.64 8.80
CA ALA A 341 -14.56 9.92 9.11
C ALA A 341 -13.46 10.18 8.05
N LEU A 342 -13.82 10.16 6.76
CA LEU A 342 -12.88 10.44 5.67
C LEU A 342 -12.43 11.90 5.62
N THR A 343 -13.33 12.85 5.88
CA THR A 343 -12.98 14.28 5.88
C THR A 343 -12.17 14.67 7.12
N ALA A 344 -12.59 14.21 8.31
CA ALA A 344 -11.86 14.47 9.55
C ALA A 344 -10.50 13.74 9.58
N GLY A 345 -10.46 12.51 9.05
CA GLY A 345 -9.25 11.69 8.97
C GLY A 345 -8.35 12.01 7.77
N LYS A 346 -8.71 12.98 6.91
CA LYS A 346 -7.99 13.23 5.64
C LYS A 346 -6.49 13.40 5.84
N LYS A 347 -6.05 14.22 6.78
CA LYS A 347 -4.62 14.45 7.05
C LYS A 347 -3.91 13.16 7.47
N ALA A 348 -4.51 12.40 8.39
CA ALA A 348 -3.94 11.12 8.85
C ALA A 348 -3.88 10.09 7.72
N ILE A 349 -4.94 9.98 6.91
CA ILE A 349 -4.98 9.04 5.78
C ILE A 349 -3.96 9.42 4.70
N ILE A 350 -3.80 10.71 4.39
CA ILE A 350 -2.81 11.20 3.42
C ILE A 350 -1.40 10.97 3.95
N SER A 351 -1.15 11.23 5.23
CA SER A 351 0.14 10.91 5.87
C SER A 351 0.44 9.41 5.82
N ILE A 352 -0.57 8.57 6.09
CA ILE A 352 -0.47 7.11 5.97
C ILE A 352 -0.20 6.67 4.52
N LEU A 353 -0.75 7.36 3.53
CA LEU A 353 -0.53 7.07 2.12
C LEU A 353 0.77 7.70 1.58
N ASN A 354 1.52 8.39 2.42
CA ASN A 354 2.76 9.08 2.09
C ASN A 354 2.61 9.98 0.85
N SER A 355 1.67 10.91 0.90
CA SER A 355 1.45 11.85 -0.19
C SER A 355 1.77 13.27 0.24
N GLU A 356 2.59 13.94 -0.54
CA GLU A 356 2.80 15.40 -0.45
C GLU A 356 1.67 16.16 -1.14
N TYR A 357 1.00 15.54 -2.10
CA TYR A 357 -0.06 16.14 -2.91
C TYR A 357 -1.42 15.95 -2.25
N THR A 358 -1.92 17.00 -1.60
CA THR A 358 -3.17 16.97 -0.82
C THR A 358 -4.41 17.45 -1.58
N ASP A 359 -4.26 17.90 -2.82
CA ASP A 359 -5.30 18.56 -3.62
C ASP A 359 -6.28 17.60 -4.28
N PHE A 360 -6.68 16.54 -3.57
CA PHE A 360 -7.71 15.63 -4.03
C PHE A 360 -8.70 15.28 -2.91
N SER A 361 -9.90 14.83 -3.32
CA SER A 361 -10.92 14.38 -2.37
C SER A 361 -10.76 12.89 -2.07
N LEU A 362 -10.62 12.54 -0.78
CA LEU A 362 -10.69 11.15 -0.33
C LEU A 362 -12.12 10.59 -0.43
N VAL A 363 -13.13 11.45 -0.44
CA VAL A 363 -14.53 11.03 -0.45
C VAL A 363 -14.96 10.72 -1.88
N LYS A 364 -14.99 9.44 -2.22
CA LYS A 364 -15.51 8.94 -3.50
C LYS A 364 -16.77 8.13 -3.25
N ILE A 365 -17.92 8.76 -3.46
CA ILE A 365 -19.23 8.15 -3.24
C ILE A 365 -19.83 7.73 -4.57
N ASN A 366 -20.14 6.45 -4.70
CA ASN A 366 -20.91 5.94 -5.82
C ASN A 366 -22.41 5.82 -5.42
N PRO A 367 -23.28 6.77 -5.80
CA PRO A 367 -24.67 6.77 -5.40
C PRO A 367 -25.46 5.55 -5.92
N VAL A 368 -25.09 5.04 -7.10
CA VAL A 368 -25.72 3.83 -7.67
C VAL A 368 -25.45 2.62 -6.77
N LYS A 369 -24.22 2.46 -6.29
CA LYS A 369 -23.84 1.36 -5.40
C LYS A 369 -24.60 1.43 -4.07
N ILE A 370 -24.77 2.63 -3.50
CA ILE A 370 -25.54 2.83 -2.27
C ILE A 370 -27.01 2.45 -2.48
N ILE A 371 -27.61 2.88 -3.58
CA ILE A 371 -29.00 2.56 -3.91
C ILE A 371 -29.17 1.05 -4.10
N VAL A 372 -28.28 0.41 -4.83
CA VAL A 372 -28.33 -1.06 -5.06
C VAL A 372 -28.23 -1.80 -3.73
N MET A 373 -27.29 -1.40 -2.85
CA MET A 373 -27.14 -1.99 -1.52
C MET A 373 -28.39 -1.82 -0.66
N TYR A 374 -28.97 -0.62 -0.64
CA TYR A 374 -30.23 -0.36 0.05
C TYR A 374 -31.34 -1.27 -0.47
N LEU A 375 -31.48 -1.40 -1.79
CA LEU A 375 -32.51 -2.25 -2.39
C LEU A 375 -32.32 -3.74 -2.06
N ILE A 376 -31.08 -4.23 -2.04
CA ILE A 376 -30.78 -5.62 -1.64
C ILE A 376 -31.22 -5.87 -0.20
N ILE A 377 -30.84 -5.00 0.74
CA ILE A 377 -31.22 -5.13 2.15
C ILE A 377 -32.75 -5.07 2.27
N LEU A 378 -33.40 -4.13 1.61
CA LEU A 378 -34.87 -3.98 1.63
C LEU A 378 -35.60 -5.23 1.13
N ILE A 379 -35.13 -5.82 0.02
CA ILE A 379 -35.73 -7.03 -0.55
C ILE A 379 -35.59 -8.20 0.45
N VAL A 380 -34.40 -8.39 1.00
CA VAL A 380 -34.12 -9.49 1.97
C VAL A 380 -35.01 -9.34 3.21
N THR A 381 -35.12 -8.15 3.77
CA THR A 381 -35.94 -7.90 4.97
C THR A 381 -37.42 -8.06 4.67
N MET A 382 -37.92 -7.59 3.51
CA MET A 382 -39.31 -7.79 3.08
C MET A 382 -39.67 -9.27 2.91
N ILE A 383 -38.81 -10.05 2.26
CA ILE A 383 -39.03 -11.50 2.07
C ILE A 383 -39.04 -12.19 3.43
N PHE A 384 -38.07 -11.88 4.30
CA PHE A 384 -37.98 -12.49 5.62
C PHE A 384 -39.21 -12.20 6.47
N MET A 385 -39.70 -10.96 6.49
CA MET A 385 -40.88 -10.58 7.24
C MET A 385 -42.18 -11.21 6.68
N LEU A 386 -42.29 -11.38 5.36
CA LEU A 386 -43.37 -12.15 4.73
C LEU A 386 -43.40 -13.57 5.26
N ILE A 387 -42.25 -14.28 5.25
CA ILE A 387 -42.13 -15.65 5.72
C ILE A 387 -42.47 -15.72 7.22
N LYS A 388 -41.94 -14.80 8.02
CA LYS A 388 -42.13 -14.79 9.47
C LYS A 388 -43.56 -14.51 9.89
N CYS A 389 -44.20 -13.48 9.31
CA CYS A 389 -45.61 -13.16 9.55
C CYS A 389 -46.52 -14.33 9.15
N ASN A 390 -46.35 -14.90 7.96
CA ASN A 390 -47.07 -16.08 7.52
C ASN A 390 -46.92 -17.25 8.48
N GLY A 391 -45.66 -17.53 8.93
CA GLY A 391 -45.40 -18.59 9.90
C GLY A 391 -46.12 -18.38 11.26
N ILE A 392 -46.16 -17.15 11.77
CA ILE A 392 -46.84 -16.84 13.02
C ILE A 392 -48.36 -17.04 12.90
N LEU A 393 -48.95 -16.72 11.72
CA LEU A 393 -50.34 -16.79 11.45
C LEU A 393 -50.83 -18.21 11.08
N THR A 394 -50.02 -19.04 10.44
CA THR A 394 -50.34 -20.41 10.00
C THR A 394 -50.26 -21.42 11.14
N ILE A 395 -49.36 -21.23 12.12
CA ILE A 395 -49.24 -22.14 13.28
C ILE A 395 -50.56 -22.11 14.11
N HIS A 396 -51.35 -21.09 13.99
CA HIS A 396 -52.68 -21.04 14.65
C HIS A 396 -53.71 -22.06 14.09
N LYS A 397 -53.51 -22.58 12.88
CA LYS A 397 -54.35 -23.59 12.25
C LYS A 397 -53.98 -25.05 12.49
N ARG A 398 -52.72 -25.33 12.93
CA ARG A 398 -52.34 -26.68 13.32
C ARG A 398 -52.87 -26.99 14.70
N LYS A 399 -54.02 -27.68 14.77
CA LYS A 399 -54.46 -28.36 15.96
C LYS A 399 -53.31 -29.30 16.38
N ILE A 400 -52.92 -29.20 17.65
CA ILE A 400 -51.99 -30.12 18.27
C ILE A 400 -52.75 -31.44 18.41
N SER A 401 -52.80 -32.18 17.34
CA SER A 401 -53.31 -33.55 17.35
C SER A 401 -52.08 -34.45 17.22
N GLY A 402 -51.59 -34.94 18.33
CA GLY A 402 -50.55 -35.91 18.44
C GLY A 402 -49.96 -35.91 19.83
N GLU A 403 -50.16 -36.99 20.56
CA GLU A 403 -49.38 -37.24 21.79
C GLU A 403 -47.90 -37.21 21.44
N ILE A 404 -47.22 -36.14 21.84
CA ILE A 404 -45.77 -36.05 21.72
C ILE A 404 -45.23 -36.97 22.84
N LYS A 405 -44.92 -38.22 22.50
CA LYS A 405 -44.13 -39.12 23.35
C LYS A 405 -42.72 -38.54 23.46
N LYS A 406 -42.53 -37.53 24.28
CA LYS A 406 -41.20 -36.98 24.59
C LYS A 406 -40.58 -37.86 25.68
N LYS A 407 -39.38 -38.41 25.38
CA LYS A 407 -38.58 -39.08 26.42
C LYS A 407 -38.27 -38.04 27.52
N PRO A 408 -38.36 -38.41 28.82
CA PRO A 408 -38.04 -37.47 29.90
C PRO A 408 -36.62 -36.94 29.78
N CYS A 409 -36.43 -35.66 29.98
CA CYS A 409 -35.13 -35.03 30.04
C CYS A 409 -34.55 -35.19 31.44
N ASN A 410 -33.59 -36.07 31.62
CA ASN A 410 -32.99 -36.40 32.90
C ASN A 410 -31.69 -35.60 33.21
N SER A 411 -31.27 -34.68 32.31
CA SER A 411 -30.06 -33.86 32.49
C SER A 411 -30.23 -32.49 31.82
N ILE A 412 -29.53 -31.50 32.36
CA ILE A 412 -29.51 -30.10 31.82
C ILE A 412 -28.94 -30.08 30.39
N SER A 413 -27.90 -30.89 30.14
CA SER A 413 -27.29 -30.98 28.79
C SER A 413 -28.27 -31.54 27.76
N LYS A 414 -29.10 -32.50 28.11
CA LYS A 414 -30.17 -33.06 27.26
C LYS A 414 -31.28 -32.06 26.99
N LEU A 415 -31.62 -31.23 27.98
CA LEU A 415 -32.55 -30.12 27.84
C LEU A 415 -31.98 -29.06 26.91
N ALA A 416 -30.69 -28.71 27.07
CA ALA A 416 -29.98 -27.76 26.20
C ALA A 416 -29.97 -28.23 24.73
N SER A 417 -29.60 -29.49 24.48
CA SER A 417 -29.58 -30.04 23.12
C SER A 417 -30.95 -30.02 22.44
N THR A 418 -31.99 -30.33 23.21
CA THR A 418 -33.36 -30.25 22.74
C THR A 418 -33.81 -28.83 22.41
N THR A 419 -33.42 -27.87 23.23
CA THR A 419 -33.69 -26.44 23.00
C THR A 419 -32.96 -25.94 21.78
N VAL A 420 -31.67 -26.27 21.63
CA VAL A 420 -30.85 -25.93 20.45
C VAL A 420 -31.49 -26.49 19.17
N ARG A 421 -31.94 -27.77 19.18
CA ARG A 421 -32.60 -28.39 18.04
C ARG A 421 -33.94 -27.70 17.71
N ASN A 422 -34.74 -27.36 18.71
CA ASN A 422 -36.03 -26.72 18.49
C ASN A 422 -35.91 -25.29 17.97
N ARG A 423 -34.75 -24.66 18.15
CA ARG A 423 -34.45 -23.28 17.74
C ARG A 423 -33.41 -23.23 16.62
N TRP A 424 -33.40 -24.24 15.77
CA TRP A 424 -32.39 -24.45 14.75
C TRP A 424 -32.12 -23.22 13.86
N ILE A 425 -33.16 -22.46 13.43
CA ILE A 425 -33.01 -21.24 12.62
C ILE A 425 -32.20 -20.17 13.36
N PHE A 426 -32.54 -19.91 14.64
CA PHE A 426 -31.80 -18.95 15.47
C PHE A 426 -30.33 -19.39 15.62
N ASN A 427 -30.11 -20.68 15.89
CA ASN A 427 -28.76 -21.19 16.10
C ASN A 427 -27.92 -21.19 14.81
N ILE A 428 -28.51 -21.48 13.66
CA ILE A 428 -27.78 -21.36 12.37
C ILE A 428 -27.30 -19.92 12.15
N VAL A 429 -28.16 -18.94 12.36
CA VAL A 429 -27.78 -17.53 12.13
C VAL A 429 -26.71 -17.09 13.11
N LEU A 430 -26.82 -17.46 14.40
CA LEU A 430 -25.81 -17.17 15.42
C LEU A 430 -24.49 -17.89 15.12
N THR A 431 -24.55 -19.17 14.76
CA THR A 431 -23.37 -19.95 14.33
C THR A 431 -22.68 -19.30 13.12
N SER A 432 -23.45 -18.91 12.10
CA SER A 432 -22.88 -18.26 10.91
C SER A 432 -22.18 -16.94 11.25
N SER A 433 -22.80 -16.11 12.10
CA SER A 433 -22.18 -14.83 12.53
C SER A 433 -20.88 -15.06 13.30
N LEU A 434 -20.87 -16.03 14.23
CA LEU A 434 -19.66 -16.40 14.97
C LEU A 434 -18.58 -17.01 14.06
N THR A 435 -18.98 -17.85 13.12
CA THR A 435 -18.07 -18.47 12.14
C THR A 435 -17.33 -17.42 11.34
N ILE A 436 -18.06 -16.45 10.81
CA ILE A 436 -17.45 -15.38 10.00
C ILE A 436 -16.52 -14.50 10.85
N MET A 437 -16.92 -14.19 12.08
CA MET A 437 -16.07 -13.43 13.02
C MET A 437 -14.76 -14.20 13.33
N LEU A 438 -14.86 -15.48 13.69
CA LEU A 438 -13.70 -16.33 13.95
C LEU A 438 -12.77 -16.42 12.73
N LEU A 439 -13.34 -16.65 11.56
CA LEU A 439 -12.61 -16.77 10.31
C LEU A 439 -11.85 -15.48 9.98
N MET A 440 -12.53 -14.34 10.00
CA MET A 440 -11.94 -13.06 9.62
C MET A 440 -10.81 -12.63 10.56
N ILE A 441 -11.03 -12.73 11.86
CA ILE A 441 -9.98 -12.39 12.85
C ILE A 441 -8.79 -13.34 12.71
N THR A 442 -9.03 -14.62 12.46
CA THR A 442 -7.94 -15.60 12.27
C THR A 442 -7.11 -15.28 11.06
N ILE A 443 -7.73 -14.99 9.91
CA ILE A 443 -7.02 -14.64 8.68
C ILE A 443 -6.20 -13.37 8.88
N LEU A 444 -6.81 -12.31 9.40
CA LEU A 444 -6.13 -11.03 9.60
C LEU A 444 -4.93 -11.15 10.56
N LEU A 445 -5.08 -11.87 11.68
CA LEU A 445 -3.97 -12.11 12.61
C LEU A 445 -2.86 -12.97 12.00
N SER A 446 -3.19 -13.83 11.03
CA SER A 446 -2.22 -14.70 10.40
C SER A 446 -1.44 -14.02 9.26
N ILE A 447 -2.02 -12.99 8.65
CA ILE A 447 -1.34 -12.17 7.64
C ILE A 447 -0.35 -11.19 8.29
N HIS A 448 -0.61 -10.75 9.52
CA HIS A 448 0.20 -9.75 10.20
C HIS A 448 1.73 -10.03 10.22
N PRO A 449 2.22 -11.25 10.56
CA PRO A 449 3.66 -11.53 10.49
C PRO A 449 4.21 -11.48 9.07
N GLY A 450 3.43 -11.94 8.10
CA GLY A 450 3.82 -11.93 6.69
C GLY A 450 3.93 -10.53 6.08
N ILE A 451 3.10 -9.58 6.55
CA ILE A 451 3.24 -8.17 6.18
C ILE A 451 4.61 -7.65 6.59
N LYS A 452 5.04 -7.98 7.81
CA LYS A 452 6.35 -7.57 8.31
C LYS A 452 7.47 -8.17 7.46
N SER A 453 7.44 -9.49 7.25
CA SER A 453 8.46 -10.19 6.46
C SER A 453 8.54 -9.65 5.02
N ARG A 454 7.40 -9.42 4.38
CA ARG A 454 7.36 -8.89 3.01
C ARG A 454 7.85 -7.44 2.92
N SER A 455 7.47 -6.61 3.88
CA SER A 455 7.94 -5.22 3.95
C SER A 455 9.45 -5.15 4.20
N GLU A 456 9.98 -6.03 5.06
CA GLU A 456 11.43 -6.12 5.29
C GLU A 456 12.18 -6.59 4.04
N GLU A 457 11.59 -7.49 3.26
CA GLU A 457 12.12 -7.96 2.00
C GLU A 457 12.10 -6.84 0.93
N GLU A 458 10.95 -6.18 0.71
CA GLU A 458 10.83 -5.06 -0.21
C GLU A 458 11.73 -3.87 0.19
N ALA A 459 11.91 -3.64 1.48
CA ALA A 459 12.82 -2.63 2.00
C ALA A 459 14.30 -3.05 1.87
N GLY A 460 14.60 -4.34 1.77
CA GLY A 460 15.98 -4.86 1.70
C GLY A 460 16.75 -4.25 0.54
N ILE A 461 16.15 -4.15 -0.63
CA ILE A 461 16.72 -3.55 -1.83
C ILE A 461 17.14 -2.08 -1.57
N TYR A 462 16.21 -1.28 -1.04
CA TYR A 462 16.48 0.13 -0.76
C TYR A 462 17.40 0.32 0.45
N LYS A 463 17.41 -0.60 1.41
CA LYS A 463 18.32 -0.56 2.54
C LYS A 463 19.76 -0.82 2.13
N SER A 464 20.01 -1.60 1.09
CA SER A 464 21.35 -1.80 0.54
C SER A 464 21.91 -0.52 -0.08
N LEU A 465 21.06 0.31 -0.72
CA LEU A 465 21.44 1.60 -1.27
C LEU A 465 21.72 2.66 -0.20
N GLY A 466 21.15 2.52 1.00
CA GLY A 466 21.24 3.51 2.06
C GLY A 466 20.32 4.73 1.84
N HIS A 467 20.54 5.81 2.59
CA HIS A 467 19.83 7.08 2.38
C HIS A 467 20.43 7.87 1.22
N TYR A 468 21.74 7.71 1.01
CA TYR A 468 22.48 8.30 -0.10
C TYR A 468 23.43 7.27 -0.65
N TYR A 469 23.68 7.30 -1.97
CA TYR A 469 24.67 6.43 -2.55
C TYR A 469 25.45 7.09 -3.69
N ILE A 470 26.65 6.56 -3.93
CA ILE A 470 27.56 6.99 -4.99
C ILE A 470 27.90 5.76 -5.82
N ILE A 471 27.84 5.88 -7.15
CA ILE A 471 28.37 4.88 -8.08
C ILE A 471 29.51 5.52 -8.85
N THR A 472 30.66 4.86 -8.90
CA THR A 472 31.83 5.33 -9.64
C THR A 472 32.74 4.17 -9.99
N ASN A 473 33.51 4.34 -11.08
CA ASN A 473 34.57 3.38 -11.46
C ASN A 473 35.89 3.72 -10.76
N ASP A 474 35.99 4.88 -10.12
CA ASP A 474 37.18 5.25 -9.34
C ASP A 474 37.04 4.78 -7.90
N ASN A 475 38.09 4.18 -7.39
CA ASN A 475 38.16 3.84 -5.98
C ASN A 475 38.30 5.14 -5.15
N ILE A 476 37.20 5.53 -4.48
CA ILE A 476 37.16 6.74 -3.64
C ILE A 476 37.52 6.46 -2.17
N ASP A 477 38.18 5.36 -1.83
CA ASP A 477 38.58 5.02 -0.45
C ASP A 477 39.39 6.13 0.22
N ARG A 478 40.14 6.90 -0.57
CA ARG A 478 40.86 8.08 -0.08
C ARG A 478 39.93 9.13 0.54
N TYR A 479 38.67 9.13 0.17
CA TYR A 479 37.65 10.11 0.64
C TYR A 479 36.72 9.50 1.70
N GLU A 480 36.80 8.21 1.96
CA GLU A 480 35.95 7.52 2.96
C GLU A 480 35.97 8.25 4.31
N SER A 481 37.14 8.69 4.76
CA SER A 481 37.27 9.41 6.03
C SER A 481 36.53 10.73 6.05
N GLU A 482 36.43 11.42 4.91
CA GLU A 482 35.69 12.70 4.80
C GLU A 482 34.19 12.46 4.82
N PHE A 483 33.67 11.45 4.10
CA PHE A 483 32.26 11.08 4.12
C PHE A 483 31.83 10.57 5.50
N ARG A 484 32.63 9.73 6.15
CA ARG A 484 32.37 9.27 7.52
C ARG A 484 32.39 10.38 8.56
N ALA A 485 33.15 11.43 8.34
CA ALA A 485 33.26 12.58 9.26
C ALA A 485 32.04 13.50 9.18
N VAL A 486 31.17 13.35 8.19
CA VAL A 486 29.97 14.17 8.09
C VAL A 486 29.03 13.87 9.25
N GLU A 487 28.68 14.90 10.00
CA GLU A 487 27.78 14.78 11.14
C GLU A 487 26.42 14.23 10.72
N GLY A 488 26.00 13.14 11.33
CA GLY A 488 24.75 12.44 11.03
C GLY A 488 24.93 11.20 10.18
N VAL A 489 26.12 10.94 9.64
CA VAL A 489 26.45 9.66 9.00
C VAL A 489 26.65 8.60 10.08
N LYS A 490 25.92 7.49 9.97
CA LYS A 490 25.96 6.36 10.91
C LYS A 490 26.81 5.20 10.38
N LYS A 491 26.70 4.92 9.08
CA LYS A 491 27.42 3.86 8.39
C LYS A 491 27.78 4.28 6.98
N PHE A 492 28.87 3.74 6.51
CA PHE A 492 29.36 3.93 5.14
C PHE A 492 29.79 2.56 4.63
N ASN A 493 28.93 1.95 3.82
CA ASN A 493 29.19 0.65 3.23
C ASN A 493 29.81 0.83 1.85
N ILE A 494 30.79 0.00 1.54
CA ILE A 494 31.47 -0.01 0.24
C ILE A 494 31.24 -1.37 -0.40
N TYR A 495 30.83 -1.35 -1.65
CA TYR A 495 30.69 -2.54 -2.48
C TYR A 495 31.49 -2.35 -3.75
N GLY A 496 32.36 -3.30 -4.08
CA GLY A 496 32.95 -3.40 -5.39
C GLY A 496 32.30 -4.53 -6.16
N SER A 497 32.02 -4.35 -7.44
CA SER A 497 31.47 -5.41 -8.30
C SER A 497 32.19 -5.42 -9.66
N THR A 498 32.29 -6.60 -10.25
CA THR A 498 32.80 -6.75 -11.61
C THR A 498 32.28 -8.05 -12.22
N PHE A 499 32.09 -8.03 -13.51
CA PHE A 499 31.59 -9.19 -14.26
C PHE A 499 32.78 -10.07 -14.73
N VAL A 500 32.59 -11.38 -14.60
CA VAL A 500 33.56 -12.37 -15.01
C VAL A 500 32.89 -13.46 -15.85
N ARG A 501 33.66 -14.11 -16.70
CA ARG A 501 33.21 -15.26 -17.46
C ARG A 501 33.91 -16.53 -16.92
N ILE A 502 33.13 -17.50 -16.46
CA ILE A 502 33.64 -18.78 -15.94
C ILE A 502 33.86 -19.74 -17.11
N LYS A 503 35.08 -20.30 -17.22
CA LYS A 503 35.43 -21.28 -18.26
C LYS A 503 34.66 -22.59 -18.07
N GLY A 504 34.11 -23.09 -19.18
CA GLY A 504 33.37 -24.36 -19.20
C GLY A 504 31.88 -24.24 -18.91
N ARG A 505 31.38 -23.02 -18.76
CA ARG A 505 29.93 -22.70 -18.76
C ARG A 505 29.59 -22.04 -20.08
N ASP A 506 28.95 -22.81 -21.01
CA ASP A 506 28.38 -22.21 -22.23
C ASP A 506 27.05 -21.53 -21.86
N ARG A 507 27.02 -20.20 -21.98
CA ARG A 507 25.82 -19.39 -21.66
C ARG A 507 25.55 -18.36 -22.74
N ASP A 508 24.29 -17.96 -22.84
CA ASP A 508 23.86 -16.80 -23.61
C ASP A 508 24.48 -15.51 -23.03
N ASP A 509 24.76 -14.53 -23.88
CA ASP A 509 25.46 -13.27 -23.56
C ASP A 509 24.78 -12.41 -22.48
N GLN A 510 23.61 -12.82 -21.95
CA GLN A 510 22.86 -12.08 -20.92
C GLN A 510 23.10 -12.58 -19.50
N ASP A 511 23.66 -13.75 -19.29
CA ASP A 511 23.92 -14.32 -17.98
C ASP A 511 25.36 -14.01 -17.51
N MET A 512 25.51 -13.14 -16.54
CA MET A 512 26.81 -12.67 -16.07
C MET A 512 27.15 -13.24 -14.70
N ASP A 513 28.26 -14.00 -14.62
CA ASP A 513 28.87 -14.36 -13.34
C ASP A 513 29.60 -13.14 -12.77
N GLY A 514 29.72 -13.02 -11.45
CA GLY A 514 30.26 -11.82 -10.83
C GLY A 514 31.22 -12.06 -9.66
N LEU A 515 32.10 -11.09 -9.46
CA LEU A 515 32.87 -10.95 -8.21
C LEU A 515 32.30 -9.73 -7.46
N ILE A 516 32.15 -9.87 -6.16
CA ILE A 516 31.75 -8.81 -5.24
C ILE A 516 32.81 -8.71 -4.15
N SER A 517 33.18 -7.50 -3.80
CA SER A 517 33.98 -7.21 -2.60
C SER A 517 33.20 -6.24 -1.70
N CYS A 518 33.60 -6.17 -0.44
CA CYS A 518 32.94 -5.25 0.49
C CYS A 518 33.86 -4.83 1.63
N ASN A 519 33.56 -3.67 2.23
CA ASN A 519 34.24 -3.23 3.42
C ASN A 519 33.78 -3.96 4.69
N LYS A 520 34.46 -3.73 5.80
CA LYS A 520 34.20 -4.37 7.10
C LYS A 520 32.77 -4.17 7.59
N ASP A 521 32.18 -2.96 7.42
CA ASP A 521 30.85 -2.63 7.90
C ASP A 521 29.78 -3.51 7.25
N TYR A 522 29.90 -3.74 5.95
CA TYR A 522 28.98 -4.62 5.23
C TYR A 522 29.28 -6.10 5.47
N TYR A 523 30.54 -6.48 5.49
CA TYR A 523 30.96 -7.86 5.81
C TYR A 523 30.40 -8.33 7.15
N ASP A 524 30.48 -7.48 8.18
CA ASP A 524 29.91 -7.76 9.50
C ASP A 524 28.38 -7.91 9.48
N GLU A 525 27.68 -7.26 8.55
CA GLU A 525 26.23 -7.47 8.34
C GLU A 525 25.95 -8.84 7.71
N VAL A 526 26.69 -9.21 6.66
CA VAL A 526 26.58 -10.54 6.03
C VAL A 526 26.90 -11.65 7.02
N ARG A 527 27.92 -11.45 7.85
CA ARG A 527 28.34 -12.40 8.89
C ARG A 527 27.27 -12.63 9.98
N LYS A 528 26.40 -11.65 10.27
CA LYS A 528 25.30 -11.87 11.23
C LYS A 528 24.33 -12.95 10.77
N GLU A 529 24.05 -12.99 9.46
CA GLU A 529 23.22 -14.03 8.87
C GLU A 529 23.98 -15.34 8.66
N ASN A 530 25.31 -15.28 8.56
CA ASN A 530 26.22 -16.41 8.34
C ASN A 530 27.29 -16.50 9.46
N PRO A 531 26.92 -16.90 10.69
CA PRO A 531 27.83 -16.85 11.86
C PRO A 531 29.06 -17.75 11.76
N TRP A 532 29.09 -18.64 10.79
CA TRP A 532 30.21 -19.56 10.53
C TRP A 532 31.37 -18.90 9.74
N MET A 533 31.13 -17.72 9.12
CA MET A 533 32.16 -16.98 8.40
C MET A 533 33.32 -16.58 9.31
N ALA A 534 34.55 -16.55 8.75
CA ALA A 534 35.71 -15.98 9.41
C ALA A 534 35.47 -14.50 9.80
N ASP A 535 36.29 -13.95 10.65
CA ASP A 535 36.32 -12.51 10.86
C ASP A 535 36.91 -11.79 9.63
N PHE A 536 36.58 -10.49 9.50
CA PHE A 536 36.99 -9.70 8.33
C PHE A 536 38.50 -9.67 8.11
N ASP A 537 39.29 -9.57 9.19
CA ASP A 537 40.74 -9.50 9.09
C ASP A 537 41.34 -10.84 8.58
N THR A 538 40.77 -11.97 8.99
CA THR A 538 41.11 -13.30 8.49
C THR A 538 40.68 -13.47 7.03
N PHE A 539 39.46 -13.01 6.67
CA PHE A 539 38.95 -13.04 5.30
C PHE A 539 39.89 -12.33 4.33
N GLU A 540 40.33 -11.10 4.64
CA GLU A 540 41.25 -10.32 3.82
C GLU A 540 42.66 -10.95 3.77
N LYS A 541 43.17 -11.39 4.92
CA LYS A 541 44.54 -11.90 5.03
C LYS A 541 44.75 -13.25 4.37
N GLU A 542 43.78 -14.15 4.49
CA GLU A 542 43.81 -15.50 3.93
C GLU A 542 43.23 -15.58 2.52
N GLU A 543 42.81 -14.44 1.97
CA GLU A 543 42.12 -14.32 0.67
C GLU A 543 40.98 -15.33 0.51
N LEU A 544 40.18 -15.51 1.58
CA LEU A 544 39.03 -16.44 1.57
C LEU A 544 37.97 -16.03 0.54
N VAL A 545 37.27 -17.02 -0.02
CA VAL A 545 36.23 -16.79 -1.03
C VAL A 545 34.98 -17.51 -0.63
N TYR A 546 33.90 -16.78 -0.69
CA TYR A 546 32.58 -17.34 -0.42
C TYR A 546 31.67 -17.25 -1.66
N ALA A 547 31.03 -18.36 -2.02
CA ALA A 547 30.08 -18.39 -3.09
C ALA A 547 28.71 -17.94 -2.57
N ILE A 548 28.06 -17.03 -3.27
CA ILE A 548 26.69 -16.63 -3.00
C ILE A 548 25.79 -17.54 -3.84
N ASN A 549 25.17 -18.55 -3.23
CA ASN A 549 24.30 -19.48 -3.95
C ASN A 549 22.90 -19.62 -3.39
N GLU A 550 22.62 -18.98 -2.28
CA GLU A 550 21.31 -18.96 -1.67
C GLU A 550 20.88 -17.53 -1.39
N THR A 551 19.67 -17.17 -1.84
CA THR A 551 19.01 -15.92 -1.47
C THR A 551 17.72 -16.21 -0.75
N ILE A 552 17.36 -15.34 0.18
CA ILE A 552 16.03 -15.37 0.82
C ILE A 552 15.11 -14.50 -0.04
N SER A 553 14.32 -15.15 -0.89
CA SER A 553 13.27 -14.52 -1.66
C SER A 553 11.93 -15.09 -1.25
N GLU A 554 10.91 -14.26 -1.09
CA GLU A 554 9.57 -14.65 -0.66
C GLU A 554 9.52 -15.51 0.62
N GLY A 555 10.44 -15.27 1.57
CA GLY A 555 10.56 -16.06 2.81
C GLY A 555 10.98 -17.51 2.58
N LYS A 556 11.49 -17.82 1.40
CA LYS A 556 12.07 -19.11 1.04
C LYS A 556 13.54 -18.91 0.66
N ILE A 557 14.32 -19.90 0.98
CA ILE A 557 15.68 -19.97 0.45
C ILE A 557 15.58 -20.46 -1.00
N ILE A 558 15.97 -19.60 -1.93
CA ILE A 558 16.11 -19.91 -3.35
C ILE A 558 17.57 -20.19 -3.61
N ARG A 559 17.83 -21.32 -4.22
CA ARG A 559 19.18 -21.69 -4.61
C ARG A 559 19.41 -21.29 -6.05
N SER A 560 20.35 -20.38 -6.26
CA SER A 560 20.68 -19.83 -7.59
C SER A 560 21.67 -20.71 -8.35
N ASN A 561 22.49 -21.51 -7.64
CA ASN A 561 23.49 -22.38 -8.28
C ASN A 561 23.86 -23.57 -7.37
N ASP A 562 24.64 -24.53 -7.88
CA ASP A 562 25.06 -25.74 -7.19
C ASP A 562 26.49 -25.70 -6.65
N ALA A 563 27.09 -24.52 -6.53
CA ALA A 563 28.46 -24.34 -6.01
C ALA A 563 28.57 -24.87 -4.58
N LYS A 564 29.71 -25.51 -4.26
CA LYS A 564 29.98 -26.12 -2.95
C LYS A 564 31.33 -25.68 -2.44
N GLU A 565 31.49 -25.72 -1.12
CA GLU A 565 32.80 -25.57 -0.48
C GLU A 565 33.81 -26.57 -1.08
N GLY A 566 35.00 -26.10 -1.42
CA GLY A 566 36.07 -26.84 -2.07
C GLY A 566 36.05 -26.84 -3.60
N ASP A 567 34.98 -26.40 -4.24
CA ASP A 567 34.91 -26.27 -5.70
C ASP A 567 35.92 -25.23 -6.18
N THR A 568 36.47 -25.44 -7.39
CA THR A 568 37.44 -24.53 -7.99
C THR A 568 36.96 -24.13 -9.38
N PHE A 569 36.95 -22.83 -9.65
CA PHE A 569 36.54 -22.27 -10.93
C PHE A 569 37.69 -21.50 -11.57
N THR A 570 37.78 -21.52 -12.90
CA THR A 570 38.67 -20.68 -13.69
C THR A 570 37.81 -19.61 -14.39
N TYR A 571 38.21 -18.35 -14.28
CA TYR A 571 37.47 -17.24 -14.86
C TYR A 571 38.39 -16.22 -15.55
N VAL A 572 37.78 -15.39 -16.38
CA VAL A 572 38.41 -14.24 -17.05
C VAL A 572 37.54 -13.01 -16.80
N TYR A 573 38.13 -11.85 -16.65
CA TYR A 573 37.41 -10.60 -16.55
C TYR A 573 36.74 -10.25 -17.89
N GLN A 574 35.47 -9.89 -17.89
CA GLN A 574 34.72 -9.66 -19.13
C GLN A 574 35.11 -8.35 -19.81
N GLN A 575 35.50 -7.34 -19.04
CA GLN A 575 35.90 -6.02 -19.55
C GLN A 575 37.44 -5.87 -19.70
N ALA A 576 38.19 -6.96 -19.63
CA ALA A 576 39.62 -6.91 -19.69
C ALA A 576 40.14 -6.54 -21.09
N GLU A 577 41.21 -5.75 -21.14
CA GLU A 577 41.94 -5.49 -22.41
C GLU A 577 42.59 -6.80 -22.92
N ASP A 578 43.04 -7.68 -22.01
CA ASP A 578 43.57 -9.00 -22.33
C ASP A 578 42.60 -10.09 -21.84
N THR A 579 41.75 -10.57 -22.72
CA THR A 579 40.72 -11.59 -22.45
C THR A 579 41.30 -13.00 -22.25
N ASP A 580 42.61 -13.20 -22.45
CA ASP A 580 43.25 -14.52 -22.33
C ASP A 580 43.82 -14.79 -20.93
N LYS A 581 43.83 -13.77 -20.06
CA LYS A 581 44.41 -13.93 -18.70
C LYS A 581 43.41 -14.65 -17.80
N GLU A 582 43.78 -15.85 -17.36
CA GLU A 582 42.98 -16.73 -16.54
C GLU A 582 43.31 -16.57 -15.06
N TYR A 583 42.26 -16.49 -14.24
CA TYR A 583 42.31 -16.47 -12.79
C TYR A 583 41.63 -17.71 -12.21
N LYS A 584 42.06 -18.16 -11.03
CA LYS A 584 41.47 -19.31 -10.35
C LYS A 584 40.91 -18.90 -9.00
N ILE A 585 39.72 -19.41 -8.70
CA ILE A 585 39.03 -19.20 -7.45
C ILE A 585 38.64 -20.53 -6.84
N LYS A 586 38.94 -20.71 -5.53
CA LYS A 586 38.51 -21.87 -4.75
C LYS A 586 37.49 -21.38 -3.72
N ILE A 587 36.39 -22.09 -3.57
CA ILE A 587 35.34 -21.75 -2.63
C ILE A 587 35.67 -22.26 -1.23
N ASP A 588 35.71 -21.36 -0.24
CA ASP A 588 35.95 -21.67 1.17
C ASP A 588 34.65 -21.78 1.98
N GLY A 589 33.52 -21.41 1.40
CA GLY A 589 32.21 -21.58 2.00
C GLY A 589 31.10 -21.02 1.09
N VAL A 590 29.86 -21.29 1.48
CA VAL A 590 28.67 -20.91 0.71
C VAL A 590 27.76 -20.03 1.55
N LEU A 591 27.42 -18.85 1.03
CA LEU A 591 26.65 -17.83 1.72
C LEU A 591 25.15 -17.89 1.37
N THR A 592 24.35 -17.65 2.38
CA THR A 592 22.95 -17.22 2.20
C THR A 592 22.89 -15.71 2.36
N MET A 593 22.48 -14.99 1.31
CA MET A 593 22.31 -13.53 1.38
C MET A 593 20.84 -13.16 1.50
N PRO A 594 20.48 -12.14 2.30
CA PRO A 594 19.18 -11.51 2.16
C PRO A 594 19.07 -11.00 0.73
N GLN A 595 17.85 -10.97 0.19
CA GLN A 595 17.59 -10.54 -1.18
C GLN A 595 18.31 -9.21 -1.46
N SER A 596 19.23 -9.25 -2.39
CA SER A 596 19.93 -8.08 -2.92
C SER A 596 19.73 -8.06 -4.43
N ASP A 597 19.86 -6.90 -5.06
CA ASP A 597 19.75 -6.71 -6.52
C ASP A 597 20.73 -7.58 -7.33
N VAL A 598 21.67 -8.22 -6.66
CA VAL A 598 22.74 -9.02 -7.25
C VAL A 598 22.29 -10.44 -7.64
N VAL A 599 21.15 -10.92 -7.08
CA VAL A 599 20.68 -12.29 -7.34
C VAL A 599 19.21 -12.27 -7.75
N THR A 600 18.94 -12.42 -9.04
CA THR A 600 17.58 -12.53 -9.58
C THR A 600 17.14 -14.00 -9.61
N GLU A 601 15.82 -14.23 -9.40
CA GLU A 601 15.21 -15.58 -9.27
C GLU A 601 15.38 -16.50 -10.49
N GLU A 602 15.72 -15.94 -11.65
CA GLU A 602 15.70 -16.67 -12.93
C GLU A 602 17.09 -16.96 -13.49
N ILE A 603 18.16 -16.52 -12.82
CA ILE A 603 19.52 -16.56 -13.39
C ILE A 603 20.40 -17.49 -12.56
N ASP A 604 20.88 -18.59 -13.18
CA ASP A 604 21.88 -19.49 -12.62
C ASP A 604 23.28 -18.82 -12.64
N CYS A 605 23.42 -17.63 -12.02
CA CYS A 605 24.69 -16.90 -11.93
C CYS A 605 25.54 -17.40 -10.77
N LEU A 606 26.85 -17.46 -10.98
CA LEU A 606 27.85 -17.68 -9.92
C LEU A 606 28.40 -16.31 -9.49
N THR A 607 28.06 -15.91 -8.27
CA THR A 607 28.62 -14.70 -7.67
C THR A 607 29.49 -15.07 -6.48
N PHE A 608 30.66 -14.47 -6.41
CA PHE A 608 31.64 -14.77 -5.35
C PHE A 608 31.93 -13.51 -4.55
N LEU A 609 31.85 -13.62 -3.22
CA LEU A 609 32.37 -12.62 -2.31
C LEU A 609 33.89 -12.86 -2.15
N VAL A 610 34.67 -11.88 -2.56
CA VAL A 610 36.13 -11.92 -2.55
C VAL A 610 36.69 -10.75 -1.75
N PRO A 611 37.93 -10.86 -1.20
CA PRO A 611 38.62 -9.75 -0.58
C PRO A 611 38.80 -8.57 -1.55
N GLU A 612 38.62 -7.35 -1.03
CA GLU A 612 38.81 -6.13 -1.80
C GLU A 612 40.20 -6.01 -2.39
N SER A 613 41.21 -6.33 -1.57
CA SER A 613 42.63 -6.36 -1.98
C SER A 613 42.87 -7.25 -3.19
N ARG A 614 42.24 -8.43 -3.22
CA ARG A 614 42.30 -9.36 -4.34
C ARG A 614 41.61 -8.80 -5.59
N MET A 615 40.42 -8.29 -5.47
CA MET A 615 39.66 -7.75 -6.60
C MET A 615 40.40 -6.57 -7.26
N ILE A 616 40.93 -5.63 -6.48
CA ILE A 616 41.71 -4.49 -6.99
C ILE A 616 43.01 -4.98 -7.70
N LYS A 617 43.70 -5.96 -7.13
CA LYS A 617 44.90 -6.48 -7.73
C LYS A 617 44.64 -7.16 -9.08
N GLU A 618 43.69 -8.09 -9.09
CA GLU A 618 43.37 -8.88 -10.29
C GLU A 618 42.77 -8.01 -11.41
N SER A 619 41.86 -7.10 -11.10
CA SER A 619 41.27 -6.17 -12.08
C SER A 619 42.35 -5.25 -12.69
N LYS A 620 43.23 -4.70 -11.87
CA LYS A 620 44.35 -3.90 -12.36
C LYS A 620 45.30 -4.70 -13.28
N GLU A 621 45.55 -5.96 -12.95
CA GLU A 621 46.34 -6.87 -13.79
C GLU A 621 45.61 -7.24 -15.10
N ALA A 622 44.27 -7.24 -15.10
CA ALA A 622 43.44 -7.50 -16.25
C ALA A 622 43.20 -6.24 -17.12
N GLY A 623 43.60 -5.06 -16.65
CA GLY A 623 43.34 -3.78 -17.35
C GLY A 623 41.90 -3.32 -17.29
N CYS A 624 41.13 -3.70 -16.26
CA CYS A 624 39.74 -3.26 -16.06
C CYS A 624 39.57 -2.59 -14.71
N SER A 625 38.50 -1.79 -14.57
CA SER A 625 38.15 -1.17 -13.30
C SER A 625 36.84 -1.77 -12.80
N PRO A 626 36.78 -2.19 -11.52
CA PRO A 626 35.51 -2.58 -10.91
C PRO A 626 34.56 -1.39 -10.78
N ASP A 627 33.24 -1.66 -10.77
CA ASP A 627 32.23 -0.70 -10.38
C ASP A 627 32.18 -0.62 -8.85
N TRP A 628 32.26 0.60 -8.32
CA TRP A 628 32.17 0.84 -6.88
C TRP A 628 30.86 1.53 -6.53
N MET A 629 30.16 0.99 -5.55
CA MET A 629 28.99 1.59 -4.95
C MET A 629 29.24 1.88 -3.48
N TYR A 630 29.00 3.11 -3.09
CA TYR A 630 29.16 3.59 -1.71
C TYR A 630 27.78 3.91 -1.16
N SER A 631 27.34 3.16 -0.15
CA SER A 631 26.04 3.31 0.49
C SER A 631 26.18 4.04 1.82
N ILE A 632 25.48 5.14 1.98
CA ILE A 632 25.57 6.03 3.15
C ILE A 632 24.27 5.96 3.96
N ILE A 633 24.35 5.48 5.19
CA ILE A 633 23.24 5.39 6.13
C ILE A 633 23.38 6.47 7.19
N CYS A 634 22.38 7.34 7.31
CA CYS A 634 22.35 8.46 8.26
C CYS A 634 21.55 8.13 9.53
N GLU A 635 21.82 8.88 10.60
CA GLU A 635 21.04 8.81 11.84
C GLU A 635 19.61 9.32 11.64
N LYS A 636 18.63 8.63 12.18
CA LYS A 636 17.21 9.05 12.16
C LYS A 636 17.07 10.46 12.76
N GLY A 637 16.47 11.37 12.02
CA GLY A 637 16.30 12.78 12.39
C GLY A 637 17.43 13.73 11.96
N LYS A 638 18.56 13.21 11.43
CA LYS A 638 19.62 14.02 10.83
C LYS A 638 19.79 13.81 9.32
N ILE A 639 18.95 12.98 8.70
CA ILE A 639 19.08 12.57 7.31
C ILE A 639 19.20 13.77 6.38
N LYS A 640 18.27 14.72 6.47
CA LYS A 640 18.28 15.91 5.60
C LYS A 640 19.52 16.80 5.81
N SER A 641 19.88 17.08 7.07
CA SER A 641 21.05 17.91 7.38
C SER A 641 22.37 17.23 7.02
N ALA A 642 22.44 15.91 7.11
CA ALA A 642 23.57 15.14 6.64
C ALA A 642 23.64 15.14 5.10
N GLY A 643 22.48 14.99 4.44
CA GLY A 643 22.37 15.04 2.98
C GLY A 643 22.88 16.32 2.37
N GLU A 644 22.54 17.48 2.93
CA GLU A 644 23.05 18.77 2.49
C GLU A 644 24.59 18.83 2.56
N LYS A 645 25.18 18.34 3.66
CA LYS A 645 26.63 18.31 3.83
C LYS A 645 27.31 17.27 2.93
N LEU A 646 26.66 16.13 2.72
CA LEU A 646 27.14 15.06 1.82
C LEU A 646 27.12 15.56 0.37
N GLN A 647 26.09 16.30 -0.02
CA GLN A 647 25.98 16.89 -1.35
C GLN A 647 27.10 17.89 -1.61
N ASP A 648 27.38 18.79 -0.65
CA ASP A 648 28.50 19.72 -0.73
C ASP A 648 29.85 19.01 -0.83
N LEU A 649 30.02 17.92 -0.08
CA LEU A 649 31.24 17.15 -0.10
C LEU A 649 31.41 16.39 -1.42
N ALA A 650 30.37 15.70 -1.88
CA ALA A 650 30.38 14.98 -3.15
C ALA A 650 30.70 15.93 -4.31
N TYR A 651 30.07 17.10 -4.32
CA TYR A 651 30.36 18.16 -5.31
C TYR A 651 31.82 18.59 -5.29
N ARG A 652 32.41 18.84 -4.11
CA ARG A 652 33.86 19.22 -4.00
C ARG A 652 34.80 18.12 -4.46
N LEU A 653 34.36 16.87 -4.34
CA LEU A 653 35.16 15.69 -4.73
C LEU A 653 34.92 15.28 -6.19
N GLY A 654 33.98 15.91 -6.88
CA GLY A 654 33.63 15.60 -8.26
C GLY A 654 32.92 14.27 -8.42
N VAL A 655 32.14 13.82 -7.42
CA VAL A 655 31.40 12.55 -7.47
C VAL A 655 29.89 12.79 -7.42
N GLY A 656 29.14 11.98 -8.17
CA GLY A 656 27.66 12.05 -8.18
C GLY A 656 27.08 11.40 -6.94
N LEU A 657 26.34 12.17 -6.10
CA LEU A 657 25.59 11.65 -4.98
C LEU A 657 24.11 11.50 -5.35
N MET A 658 23.57 10.30 -5.19
CA MET A 658 22.17 10.00 -5.41
C MET A 658 21.43 9.98 -4.07
N ASP A 659 20.29 10.70 -4.01
CA ASP A 659 19.43 10.77 -2.83
C ASP A 659 18.32 9.73 -2.91
N THR A 660 18.40 8.74 -2.05
CA THR A 660 17.39 7.70 -1.84
C THR A 660 16.73 7.77 -0.47
N ALA A 661 17.00 8.83 0.29
CA ALA A 661 16.56 8.95 1.68
C ALA A 661 15.04 8.81 1.82
N GLU A 662 14.28 9.46 0.94
CA GLU A 662 12.82 9.37 0.96
C GLU A 662 12.33 7.95 0.66
N ILE A 663 12.92 7.28 -0.32
CA ILE A 663 12.57 5.91 -0.69
C ILE A 663 12.92 4.94 0.44
N TYR A 664 14.08 5.14 1.07
CA TYR A 664 14.53 4.36 2.22
C TYR A 664 13.59 4.51 3.43
N GLU A 665 13.20 5.76 3.77
CA GLU A 665 12.24 6.03 4.84
C GLU A 665 10.86 5.46 4.51
N LEU A 666 10.40 5.58 3.26
CA LEU A 666 9.15 4.99 2.79
C LEU A 666 9.12 3.47 2.93
N ALA A 667 10.23 2.81 2.64
CA ALA A 667 10.35 1.36 2.79
C ALA A 667 10.28 0.94 4.27
N GLU A 668 10.84 1.76 5.18
CA GLU A 668 10.78 1.50 6.62
C GLU A 668 9.37 1.76 7.21
N ASP A 669 8.70 2.82 6.76
CA ASP A 669 7.38 3.24 7.28
C ASP A 669 6.20 2.41 6.72
N ASN A 670 6.31 1.86 5.52
CA ASN A 670 5.24 1.06 4.89
C ASN A 670 4.75 -0.11 5.76
N HIS A 671 5.62 -0.69 6.57
CA HIS A 671 5.29 -1.75 7.51
C HIS A 671 4.30 -1.29 8.60
N GLU A 672 4.58 -0.16 9.25
CA GLU A 672 3.73 0.34 10.34
C GLU A 672 2.31 0.65 9.86
N ILE A 673 2.19 1.16 8.65
CA ILE A 673 0.92 1.49 8.01
C ILE A 673 0.08 0.24 7.74
N GLN A 674 0.67 -0.79 7.14
CA GLN A 674 -0.04 -2.03 6.84
C GLN A 674 -0.50 -2.72 8.12
N VAL A 675 0.36 -2.76 9.14
CA VAL A 675 0.03 -3.30 10.47
C VAL A 675 -1.11 -2.51 11.11
N PHE A 676 -1.07 -1.18 11.07
CA PHE A 676 -2.14 -0.33 11.58
C PHE A 676 -3.48 -0.61 10.89
N VAL A 677 -3.50 -0.71 9.55
CA VAL A 677 -4.71 -1.04 8.78
C VAL A 677 -5.27 -2.39 9.19
N VAL A 678 -4.43 -3.43 9.30
CA VAL A 678 -4.86 -4.77 9.75
C VAL A 678 -5.40 -4.73 11.17
N ALA A 679 -4.76 -3.99 12.08
CA ALA A 679 -5.22 -3.84 13.47
C ALA A 679 -6.59 -3.13 13.54
N VAL A 680 -6.78 -2.04 12.81
CA VAL A 680 -8.05 -1.31 12.73
C VAL A 680 -9.16 -2.22 12.19
N VAL A 681 -8.92 -2.88 11.07
CA VAL A 681 -9.90 -3.79 10.45
C VAL A 681 -10.24 -4.94 11.39
N SER A 682 -9.25 -5.55 12.04
CA SER A 682 -9.46 -6.60 13.04
C SER A 682 -10.30 -6.12 14.22
N GLY A 683 -9.95 -4.95 14.77
CA GLY A 683 -10.69 -4.31 15.88
C GLY A 683 -12.16 -4.08 15.54
N LEU A 684 -12.44 -3.71 14.31
CA LEU A 684 -13.79 -3.49 13.82
C LEU A 684 -14.61 -4.78 13.70
N PHE A 685 -14.02 -5.85 13.18
CA PHE A 685 -14.68 -7.17 13.16
C PHE A 685 -14.96 -7.68 14.57
N ILE A 686 -14.04 -7.45 15.52
CA ILE A 686 -14.26 -7.76 16.94
C ILE A 686 -15.47 -6.97 17.47
N LEU A 687 -15.55 -5.66 17.21
CA LEU A 687 -16.66 -4.81 17.68
C LEU A 687 -18.00 -5.23 17.07
N ILE A 688 -18.04 -5.53 15.77
CA ILE A 688 -19.27 -6.01 15.11
C ILE A 688 -19.69 -7.36 15.69
N GLY A 689 -18.74 -8.29 15.80
CA GLY A 689 -18.99 -9.63 16.33
C GLY A 689 -19.47 -9.61 17.80
N LEU A 690 -18.82 -8.83 18.65
CA LEU A 690 -19.20 -8.65 20.05
C LEU A 690 -20.55 -7.95 20.19
N GLY A 691 -20.79 -6.88 19.42
CA GLY A 691 -22.07 -6.17 19.40
C GLY A 691 -23.22 -7.09 18.96
N GLY A 692 -22.98 -7.91 17.94
CA GLY A 692 -23.91 -8.94 17.48
C GLY A 692 -24.20 -10.00 18.54
N MET A 693 -23.15 -10.49 19.21
CA MET A 693 -23.27 -11.47 20.31
C MET A 693 -24.07 -10.92 21.50
N ILE A 694 -23.69 -9.74 22.01
CA ILE A 694 -24.35 -9.09 23.16
C ILE A 694 -25.83 -8.87 22.84
N THR A 695 -26.11 -8.34 21.66
CA THR A 695 -27.48 -8.07 21.20
C THR A 695 -28.26 -9.37 21.08
N SER A 696 -27.69 -10.42 20.49
CA SER A 696 -28.34 -11.73 20.32
C SER A 696 -28.66 -12.36 21.66
N ILE A 697 -27.73 -12.41 22.61
CA ILE A 697 -27.94 -12.96 23.95
C ILE A 697 -28.99 -12.17 24.73
N ARG A 698 -28.96 -10.83 24.61
CA ARG A 698 -29.94 -9.96 25.27
C ARG A 698 -31.36 -10.16 24.73
N LEU A 699 -31.51 -10.19 23.43
CA LEU A 699 -32.79 -10.40 22.76
C LEU A 699 -33.29 -11.85 22.99
N ASP A 700 -32.42 -12.83 23.02
CA ASP A 700 -32.76 -14.20 23.37
C ASP A 700 -33.36 -14.27 24.79
N ASN A 701 -32.66 -13.67 25.73
CA ASN A 701 -33.18 -13.57 27.10
C ASN A 701 -34.54 -12.88 27.22
N MET A 702 -34.78 -11.85 26.38
CA MET A 702 -36.08 -11.15 26.32
C MET A 702 -37.17 -12.03 25.73
N SER A 703 -36.90 -12.74 24.66
CA SER A 703 -37.85 -13.61 23.96
C SER A 703 -38.28 -14.82 24.82
N ARG A 704 -37.36 -15.31 25.66
CA ARG A 704 -37.55 -16.50 26.52
C ARG A 704 -38.05 -16.17 27.94
N LYS A 705 -38.39 -14.93 28.23
CA LYS A 705 -38.87 -14.54 29.60
C LYS A 705 -39.99 -15.46 30.12
N ARG A 706 -40.99 -15.77 29.27
CA ARG A 706 -42.10 -16.61 29.61
C ARG A 706 -41.67 -18.06 29.84
N GLU A 707 -40.82 -18.61 29.02
CA GLU A 707 -40.23 -19.94 29.12
C GLU A 707 -39.47 -20.07 30.46
N PHE A 708 -38.58 -19.15 30.74
CA PHE A 708 -37.84 -19.13 32.00
C PHE A 708 -38.71 -18.85 33.21
N SER A 709 -39.84 -18.15 33.07
CA SER A 709 -40.83 -17.97 34.12
C SER A 709 -41.50 -19.32 34.47
N ILE A 710 -41.87 -20.10 33.47
CA ILE A 710 -42.45 -21.43 33.64
C ILE A 710 -41.43 -22.37 34.32
N TYR A 711 -40.18 -22.37 33.84
CA TYR A 711 -39.11 -23.18 34.45
C TYR A 711 -38.89 -22.82 35.92
N ARG A 712 -38.96 -21.53 36.25
CA ARG A 712 -38.84 -21.06 37.62
C ARG A 712 -39.99 -21.53 38.51
N THR A 713 -41.23 -21.52 38.01
CA THR A 713 -42.38 -22.07 38.75
C THR A 713 -42.28 -23.59 38.94
N LEU A 714 -41.52 -24.27 38.07
CA LEU A 714 -41.20 -25.69 38.19
C LEU A 714 -39.97 -25.99 39.08
N GLY A 715 -39.41 -24.97 39.76
CA GLY A 715 -38.29 -25.13 40.68
C GLY A 715 -36.91 -24.91 40.06
N MET A 716 -36.79 -24.40 38.83
CA MET A 716 -35.49 -24.07 38.27
C MET A 716 -34.87 -22.86 38.97
N ASP A 717 -33.75 -23.06 39.64
CA ASP A 717 -32.96 -21.98 40.24
C ASP A 717 -32.21 -21.15 39.20
N SER A 718 -31.72 -19.99 39.60
CA SER A 718 -30.93 -19.09 38.77
C SER A 718 -29.63 -19.75 38.27
N HIS A 719 -29.00 -20.60 39.08
CA HIS A 719 -27.79 -21.33 38.69
C HIS A 719 -28.07 -22.33 37.58
N ILE A 720 -29.11 -23.15 37.70
CA ILE A 720 -29.52 -24.14 36.70
C ILE A 720 -29.89 -23.46 35.39
N LYS A 721 -30.51 -22.25 35.45
CA LYS A 721 -30.78 -21.43 34.24
C LYS A 721 -29.49 -21.00 33.55
N THR A 722 -28.49 -20.56 34.32
CA THR A 722 -27.20 -20.11 33.75
C THR A 722 -26.48 -21.28 33.13
N GLU A 723 -26.44 -22.40 33.77
CA GLU A 723 -25.86 -23.65 33.32
C GLU A 723 -26.49 -24.09 31.98
N LEU A 724 -27.82 -24.07 31.91
CA LEU A 724 -28.57 -24.36 30.65
C LEU A 724 -28.14 -23.44 29.52
N GLN A 725 -28.05 -22.13 29.80
CA GLN A 725 -27.65 -21.16 28.77
C GLN A 725 -26.18 -21.35 28.33
N ILE A 726 -25.30 -21.66 29.27
CA ILE A 726 -23.90 -21.97 28.97
C ILE A 726 -23.80 -23.17 28.02
N TYR A 727 -24.48 -24.28 28.33
CA TYR A 727 -24.51 -25.45 27.44
C TYR A 727 -25.07 -25.15 26.06
N GLU A 728 -26.13 -24.36 25.96
CA GLU A 728 -26.72 -23.91 24.71
C GLU A 728 -25.71 -23.10 23.86
N TYR A 729 -25.07 -22.10 24.45
CA TYR A 729 -24.13 -21.24 23.72
C TYR A 729 -22.80 -21.90 23.41
N ILE A 730 -22.28 -22.80 24.28
CA ILE A 730 -21.10 -23.62 23.99
C ILE A 730 -21.36 -24.53 22.78
N SER A 731 -22.56 -25.13 22.68
CA SER A 731 -22.87 -25.97 21.51
C SER A 731 -22.88 -25.18 20.20
N VAL A 732 -23.40 -23.95 20.21
CA VAL A 732 -23.39 -23.03 19.06
C VAL A 732 -21.97 -22.59 18.73
N TRP A 733 -21.17 -22.23 19.74
CA TRP A 733 -19.78 -21.85 19.58
C TRP A 733 -18.92 -23.00 19.00
N LEU A 734 -19.09 -24.21 19.50
CA LEU A 734 -18.41 -25.40 18.98
C LEU A 734 -18.75 -25.65 17.50
N SER A 735 -20.03 -25.50 17.12
CA SER A 735 -20.46 -25.60 15.73
C SER A 735 -19.84 -24.50 14.85
N ALA A 736 -19.70 -23.26 15.37
CA ALA A 736 -19.06 -22.17 14.69
C ALA A 736 -17.54 -22.41 14.52
N LEU A 737 -16.88 -22.97 15.53
CA LEU A 737 -15.46 -23.31 15.47
C LEU A 737 -15.19 -24.39 14.40
N ILE A 738 -15.98 -25.46 14.37
CA ILE A 738 -15.84 -26.53 13.37
C ILE A 738 -16.05 -25.94 11.95
N LEU A 739 -17.10 -25.16 11.77
CA LEU A 739 -17.42 -24.57 10.48
C LEU A 739 -16.35 -23.54 10.04
N SER A 740 -15.83 -22.71 10.96
CA SER A 740 -14.75 -21.77 10.65
C SER A 740 -13.46 -22.50 10.25
N THR A 741 -13.12 -23.60 10.92
CA THR A 741 -11.94 -24.40 10.58
C THR A 741 -12.05 -24.95 9.15
N ILE A 742 -13.21 -25.53 8.81
CA ILE A 742 -13.45 -26.04 7.46
C ILE A 742 -13.36 -24.92 6.42
N LEU A 743 -13.99 -23.78 6.68
CA LEU A 743 -13.97 -22.65 5.76
C LEU A 743 -12.58 -22.02 5.62
N VAL A 744 -11.79 -21.93 6.69
CA VAL A 744 -10.39 -21.48 6.63
C VAL A 744 -9.60 -22.36 5.68
N ILE A 745 -9.68 -23.69 5.84
CA ILE A 745 -8.96 -24.65 4.97
C ILE A 745 -9.39 -24.49 3.50
N ILE A 746 -10.68 -24.37 3.25
CA ILE A 746 -11.19 -24.20 1.88
C ILE A 746 -10.70 -22.89 1.28
N LEU A 747 -10.87 -21.75 1.98
CA LEU A 747 -10.52 -20.42 1.47
C LEU A 747 -9.03 -20.27 1.19
N ILE A 748 -8.18 -20.81 2.06
CA ILE A 748 -6.72 -20.77 1.88
C ILE A 748 -6.30 -21.50 0.61
N ASN A 749 -6.89 -22.66 0.35
CA ASN A 749 -6.54 -23.47 -0.81
C ASN A 749 -7.20 -23.01 -2.12
N THR A 750 -8.12 -22.04 -2.06
CA THR A 750 -8.87 -21.56 -3.23
C THR A 750 -8.69 -20.05 -3.42
N LEU A 751 -9.58 -19.24 -2.83
CA LEU A 751 -9.67 -17.79 -3.03
C LEU A 751 -8.48 -17.01 -2.47
N LEU A 752 -7.91 -17.46 -1.37
CA LEU A 752 -6.83 -16.76 -0.68
C LEU A 752 -5.44 -17.34 -1.00
N LYS A 753 -5.34 -18.31 -1.91
CA LYS A 753 -4.08 -18.98 -2.23
C LYS A 753 -2.98 -17.98 -2.61
N GLY A 754 -3.27 -17.02 -3.49
CA GLY A 754 -2.32 -15.99 -3.88
C GLY A 754 -1.91 -15.08 -2.71
N MET A 755 -2.88 -14.67 -1.87
CA MET A 755 -2.62 -13.82 -0.70
C MET A 755 -1.82 -14.55 0.39
N VAL A 756 -2.10 -15.83 0.61
CA VAL A 756 -1.37 -16.69 1.55
C VAL A 756 0.07 -16.89 1.09
N SER A 757 0.28 -17.09 -0.20
CA SER A 757 1.63 -17.17 -0.79
C SER A 757 2.36 -15.84 -0.69
N TYR A 758 1.72 -14.74 -1.05
CA TYR A 758 2.32 -13.40 -1.04
C TYR A 758 2.77 -12.95 0.36
N TYR A 759 2.00 -13.28 1.42
CA TYR A 759 2.34 -12.93 2.80
C TYR A 759 2.98 -14.10 3.59
N TYR A 760 3.47 -15.12 2.95
CA TYR A 760 4.15 -16.29 3.58
C TYR A 760 3.40 -16.92 4.75
N VAL A 761 2.06 -16.98 4.67
CA VAL A 761 1.23 -17.46 5.79
C VAL A 761 1.31 -18.98 5.90
N GLU A 762 1.97 -19.48 6.92
CA GLU A 762 2.05 -20.90 7.18
C GLU A 762 0.74 -21.49 7.74
N ASN A 763 0.37 -22.70 7.34
CA ASN A 763 -0.78 -23.43 7.87
C ASN A 763 -0.72 -23.61 9.39
N LYS A 764 0.48 -23.76 9.98
CA LYS A 764 0.70 -23.86 11.43
C LYS A 764 0.31 -22.56 12.14
N THR A 765 0.71 -21.42 11.62
CA THR A 765 0.38 -20.09 12.15
C THR A 765 -1.12 -19.83 12.10
N LEU A 766 -1.80 -20.20 11.03
CA LEU A 766 -3.25 -20.13 10.89
C LEU A 766 -3.98 -20.95 11.95
N PHE A 767 -3.54 -22.18 12.16
CA PHE A 767 -4.16 -23.06 13.16
C PHE A 767 -3.95 -22.52 14.60
N ILE A 768 -2.74 -22.08 14.93
CA ILE A 768 -2.43 -21.48 16.25
C ILE A 768 -3.31 -20.24 16.48
N ASN A 769 -3.44 -19.36 15.49
CA ASN A 769 -4.27 -18.16 15.62
C ASN A 769 -5.76 -18.48 15.72
N LEU A 770 -6.24 -19.47 15.00
CA LEU A 770 -7.63 -19.97 15.13
C LEU A 770 -7.92 -20.43 16.57
N VAL A 771 -7.01 -21.18 17.17
CA VAL A 771 -7.15 -21.65 18.56
C VAL A 771 -7.14 -20.47 19.54
N LYS A 772 -6.23 -19.48 19.35
CA LYS A 772 -6.17 -18.28 20.19
C LYS A 772 -7.46 -17.46 20.11
N VAL A 773 -7.96 -17.22 18.89
CA VAL A 773 -9.20 -16.48 18.65
C VAL A 773 -10.41 -17.24 19.22
N ALA A 774 -10.44 -18.55 19.05
CA ALA A 774 -11.48 -19.39 19.60
C ALA A 774 -11.52 -19.33 21.15
N ALA A 775 -10.38 -19.43 21.81
CA ALA A 775 -10.27 -19.34 23.25
C ALA A 775 -10.72 -17.95 23.76
N GLY A 776 -10.27 -16.87 23.11
CA GLY A 776 -10.68 -15.50 23.42
C GLY A 776 -12.19 -15.29 23.29
N THR A 777 -12.79 -15.76 22.21
CA THR A 777 -14.24 -15.64 21.98
C THR A 777 -15.06 -16.46 22.97
N LEU A 778 -14.58 -17.64 23.39
CA LEU A 778 -15.21 -18.44 24.43
C LEU A 778 -15.20 -17.75 25.79
N ALA A 779 -14.07 -17.16 26.17
CA ALA A 779 -13.95 -16.40 27.41
C ALA A 779 -14.91 -15.20 27.42
N ILE A 780 -14.99 -14.45 26.33
CA ILE A 780 -15.91 -13.31 26.18
C ILE A 780 -17.37 -13.77 26.27
N LEU A 781 -17.71 -14.88 25.58
CA LEU A 781 -19.05 -15.45 25.65
C LEU A 781 -19.45 -15.78 27.10
N ALA A 782 -18.56 -16.46 27.83
CA ALA A 782 -18.79 -16.77 29.24
C ALA A 782 -19.02 -15.52 30.09
N LEU A 783 -18.18 -14.48 29.90
CA LEU A 783 -18.32 -13.20 30.60
C LEU A 783 -19.66 -12.51 30.30
N ILE A 784 -20.10 -12.49 29.05
CA ILE A 784 -21.39 -11.88 28.65
C ILE A 784 -22.57 -12.61 29.32
N VAL A 785 -22.54 -13.95 29.36
CA VAL A 785 -23.58 -14.76 29.99
C VAL A 785 -23.62 -14.47 31.49
N ILE A 786 -22.48 -14.42 32.18
CA ILE A 786 -22.36 -14.13 33.60
C ILE A 786 -22.82 -12.69 33.91
N ALA A 787 -22.33 -11.71 33.17
CA ALA A 787 -22.70 -10.30 33.36
C ALA A 787 -24.20 -10.05 33.14
N GLY A 788 -24.80 -10.75 32.19
CA GLY A 788 -26.25 -10.70 31.95
C GLY A 788 -27.09 -11.18 33.15
N GLN A 789 -26.49 -11.91 34.07
CA GLN A 789 -27.12 -12.36 35.33
C GLN A 789 -26.92 -11.37 36.48
N LEU A 790 -25.73 -10.81 36.65
CA LEU A 790 -25.38 -9.87 37.70
C LEU A 790 -26.20 -8.56 37.67
N GLY A 791 -26.56 -8.10 36.46
CA GLY A 791 -27.40 -6.91 36.27
C GLY A 791 -28.85 -7.06 36.77
N LYS A 792 -29.32 -8.27 37.06
CA LYS A 792 -30.68 -8.54 37.57
C LYS A 792 -30.77 -8.62 39.07
N GLY A 793 -29.69 -8.94 39.78
CA GLY A 793 -29.67 -9.03 41.26
C GLY A 793 -29.95 -7.70 41.96
N LYS A 794 -29.42 -6.61 41.40
CA LYS A 794 -29.60 -5.25 42.01
C LYS A 794 -30.97 -4.59 41.80
N ARG A 795 -31.84 -5.15 40.96
CA ARG A 795 -33.20 -4.59 40.74
C ARG A 795 -34.28 -5.24 41.58
N HIS A 796 -34.02 -6.39 42.21
CA HIS A 796 -35.00 -7.07 43.06
C HIS A 796 -34.97 -6.62 44.51
N ASP A 797 -33.87 -6.02 45.01
CA ASP A 797 -33.78 -5.51 46.39
C ASP A 797 -34.33 -4.08 46.55
N LYS A 798 -34.85 -3.45 45.47
CA LYS A 798 -35.52 -2.14 45.55
C LYS A 798 -37.04 -2.20 45.41
N VAL A 799 -37.62 -3.39 45.45
CA VAL A 799 -39.08 -3.59 45.48
C VAL A 799 -39.36 -4.65 46.57
N LYS A 800 -39.08 -4.33 47.79
CA LYS A 800 -39.63 -4.84 49.02
C LYS A 800 -40.00 -3.64 49.91
#